data_3079ed83cb570eca30b6cf7ae4f2b723
#
_entry.id   3079ed83cb570eca30b6cf7ae4f2b723
#
_cell.length_a   1.000
_cell.length_b   1.000
_cell.length_c   1.000
_cell.angle_alpha   90.00
_cell.angle_beta   90.00
_cell.angle_gamma   90.00
#
_symmetry.space_group_name_H-M   'P 1'
#
loop_
_entity.id
_entity.type
_entity.pdbx_description
1 polymer ?
#
loop_
_entity_poly.entity_id
_entity_poly.type
_entity_poly.pdbx_seq_one_letter_code
_entity_poly.pdbx_strand_id
1 'polypeptide(L)'
;MDVDDIDHFGNRRIRQVGELIQNQLRTGLSRMERVVRERMTTQDPEAITPQSLINIRPVNATIKEFFGTSQLSQFMDQNNPLAGVTNKRRLSALGPGGLSRDRASMEVRDVHPSHFGRMCPIESPEGPNIGLIGSLATFGRINPFGFIETPYRKVINGHVTDEVEYMTADRDAEHVIAQANQELDENGNFVKKQALARVGEEEAVDVPVSSVDYMDVSPRQMVSVGASLIPFLEHDEGHRALMGTNMQRQAVPLIESERPLVGTGAEWRAAVDSGDVILAEKPGVVTYVSADIIRVMNDDGTTSSYKLAKFLRSNQTTCYNQVPLIHDGERVEAGTVLADGPATQKGEMALGKNLLIAFMPWNGYNYEDAVIISQRLVQDDTLSSIHIEEYEIDARETKLGAEEITRDLPNVGEDAVANLDERGIIRIGAEVEAGDILVGKVTPKGETELTPEERLLRAIFGEKSREVRDTSLRVPHGETGTVIAVKEITREDAEEDGDELPNGVNQMIRVYIAQHRKITQGDKLSGRHGNKGVISRILPEEDMPFLADGTPVDIMLNPLGVPSRMNLGQVLELHLGWIAHAGWDISLDPDAEAAWKKYIPQGAEKGEPGTPVATPVFDGVRPETIKGLLSCTLPDRDGNSWSATTASCAVDGRPATVTRADLVLHD
;
A
#
# COMPACT_ATOMS: atom_id res chain seq x y z
N MET A 1 -8.10 27.69 38.39
CA MET A 1 -8.10 26.29 37.92
C MET A 1 -8.15 26.39 36.44
N ASP A 2 -7.03 26.14 35.80
CA ASP A 2 -7.00 26.04 34.35
C ASP A 2 -7.77 24.78 33.95
N VAL A 3 -8.56 24.89 32.92
CA VAL A 3 -9.34 23.75 32.38
C VAL A 3 -8.38 22.89 31.60
N ASP A 4 -8.33 21.58 31.90
CA ASP A 4 -7.50 20.64 31.13
C ASP A 4 -7.92 20.66 29.68
N ASP A 5 -6.94 20.70 28.78
CA ASP A 5 -7.17 20.57 27.34
C ASP A 5 -7.49 19.09 27.00
N ILE A 6 -8.74 18.88 26.53
CA ILE A 6 -9.23 17.54 26.18
C ILE A 6 -8.62 16.97 24.91
N ASP A 7 -8.05 17.82 24.05
CA ASP A 7 -7.45 17.41 22.76
C ASP A 7 -5.96 17.11 22.89
N HIS A 8 -5.35 17.43 24.03
CA HIS A 8 -3.96 17.13 24.34
C HIS A 8 -3.72 15.62 24.46
N PHE A 9 -2.64 15.07 23.84
CA PHE A 9 -2.34 13.64 23.89
C PHE A 9 -1.95 13.11 25.28
N GLY A 10 -1.68 13.97 26.24
CA GLY A 10 -1.60 13.62 27.66
C GLY A 10 -2.94 13.16 28.23
N ASN A 11 -4.07 13.59 27.66
CA ASN A 11 -5.43 13.29 28.09
C ASN A 11 -6.14 12.30 27.15
N ARG A 12 -5.58 11.99 25.96
CA ARG A 12 -6.14 11.06 24.96
C ARG A 12 -5.40 9.74 25.00
N ARG A 13 -6.02 8.73 25.59
CA ARG A 13 -5.47 7.38 25.69
C ARG A 13 -5.88 6.53 24.49
N ILE A 14 -4.95 5.75 23.97
CA ILE A 14 -5.19 4.80 22.89
C ILE A 14 -5.55 3.43 23.46
N ARG A 15 -6.60 2.83 22.94
CA ARG A 15 -6.99 1.45 23.22
C ARG A 15 -6.50 0.56 22.08
N GLN A 16 -5.56 -0.31 22.39
CA GLN A 16 -5.04 -1.29 21.41
C GLN A 16 -6.00 -2.46 21.23
N VAL A 17 -5.80 -3.25 20.17
CA VAL A 17 -6.63 -4.41 19.84
C VAL A 17 -6.73 -5.42 20.99
N GLY A 18 -5.65 -5.64 21.73
CA GLY A 18 -5.65 -6.55 22.89
C GLY A 18 -6.64 -6.13 23.98
N GLU A 19 -6.74 -4.84 24.28
CA GLU A 19 -7.71 -4.31 25.25
C GLU A 19 -9.15 -4.46 24.74
N LEU A 20 -9.38 -4.21 23.44
CA LEU A 20 -10.72 -4.36 22.84
C LEU A 20 -11.20 -5.81 22.88
N ILE A 21 -10.34 -6.76 22.55
CA ILE A 21 -10.64 -8.20 22.61
C ILE A 21 -10.85 -8.64 24.08
N GLN A 22 -10.01 -8.17 25.01
CA GLN A 22 -10.15 -8.46 26.44
C GLN A 22 -11.52 -8.02 26.97
N ASN A 23 -12.01 -6.85 26.59
CA ASN A 23 -13.33 -6.35 27.01
C ASN A 23 -14.46 -7.23 26.46
N GLN A 24 -14.35 -7.70 25.22
CA GLN A 24 -15.31 -8.61 24.63
C GLN A 24 -15.27 -10.00 25.30
N LEU A 25 -14.08 -10.53 25.55
CA LEU A 25 -13.92 -11.79 26.27
C LEU A 25 -14.52 -11.72 27.68
N ARG A 26 -14.28 -10.61 28.40
CA ARG A 26 -14.86 -10.37 29.73
C ARG A 26 -16.40 -10.39 29.69
N THR A 27 -16.99 -9.78 28.67
CA THR A 27 -18.44 -9.78 28.45
C THR A 27 -18.96 -11.20 28.19
N GLY A 28 -18.27 -11.97 27.32
CA GLY A 28 -18.59 -13.36 27.03
C GLY A 28 -18.50 -14.26 28.27
N LEU A 29 -17.44 -14.11 29.06
CA LEU A 29 -17.26 -14.84 30.32
C LEU A 29 -18.34 -14.50 31.36
N SER A 30 -18.72 -13.24 31.50
CA SER A 30 -19.80 -12.82 32.41
C SER A 30 -21.17 -13.40 31.99
N ARG A 31 -21.43 -13.49 30.68
CA ARG A 31 -22.64 -14.15 30.16
C ARG A 31 -22.60 -15.66 30.47
N MET A 32 -21.44 -16.30 30.29
CA MET A 32 -21.26 -17.73 30.61
C MET A 32 -21.41 -17.98 32.11
N GLU A 33 -20.82 -17.16 32.99
CA GLU A 33 -20.99 -17.26 34.45
C GLU A 33 -22.46 -17.21 34.85
N ARG A 34 -23.24 -16.29 34.26
CA ARG A 34 -24.69 -16.20 34.54
C ARG A 34 -25.43 -17.50 34.20
N VAL A 35 -25.14 -18.08 33.02
CA VAL A 35 -25.74 -19.36 32.59
C VAL A 35 -25.31 -20.50 33.50
N VAL A 36 -24.05 -20.56 33.91
CA VAL A 36 -23.57 -21.58 34.85
C VAL A 36 -24.31 -21.47 36.21
N ARG A 37 -24.42 -20.24 36.72
CA ARG A 37 -25.13 -19.97 38.00
C ARG A 37 -26.59 -20.39 37.92
N GLU A 38 -27.27 -20.11 36.81
CA GLU A 38 -28.66 -20.51 36.57
C GLU A 38 -28.80 -22.05 36.53
N ARG A 39 -27.88 -22.72 35.78
CA ARG A 39 -27.89 -24.21 35.71
C ARG A 39 -27.60 -24.87 37.04
N MET A 40 -26.69 -24.31 37.85
CA MET A 40 -26.41 -24.81 39.21
C MET A 40 -27.61 -24.76 40.14
N THR A 41 -28.55 -23.82 39.94
CA THR A 41 -29.77 -23.70 40.72
C THR A 41 -30.89 -24.54 40.21
N THR A 42 -30.90 -24.89 38.91
CA THR A 42 -32.04 -25.59 38.28
C THR A 42 -31.79 -27.10 38.03
N GLN A 43 -30.55 -27.56 38.01
CA GLN A 43 -30.18 -28.94 37.75
C GLN A 43 -30.06 -29.76 39.06
N ASP A 44 -30.27 -31.07 38.93
CA ASP A 44 -30.13 -32.01 40.05
C ASP A 44 -28.66 -32.09 40.49
N PRO A 45 -28.36 -31.87 41.79
CA PRO A 45 -26.98 -31.91 42.29
C PRO A 45 -26.19 -33.18 42.02
N GLU A 46 -26.88 -34.35 41.90
CA GLU A 46 -26.22 -35.63 41.64
C GLU A 46 -25.79 -35.81 40.17
N ALA A 47 -26.37 -35.03 39.24
CA ALA A 47 -26.09 -35.10 37.81
C ALA A 47 -25.12 -33.99 37.31
N ILE A 48 -24.70 -33.07 38.17
CA ILE A 48 -23.88 -31.93 37.83
C ILE A 48 -22.43 -32.36 37.51
N THR A 49 -22.00 -32.08 36.30
CA THR A 49 -20.57 -32.16 35.88
C THR A 49 -20.09 -30.83 35.33
N PRO A 50 -18.79 -30.54 35.36
CA PRO A 50 -18.27 -29.31 34.75
C PRO A 50 -18.65 -29.16 33.27
N GLN A 51 -18.69 -30.23 32.52
CA GLN A 51 -19.07 -30.26 31.11
C GLN A 51 -20.55 -29.94 30.87
N SER A 52 -21.46 -30.37 31.78
CA SER A 52 -22.88 -30.04 31.68
C SER A 52 -23.20 -28.59 32.05
N LEU A 53 -22.40 -27.99 32.94
CA LEU A 53 -22.57 -26.62 33.41
C LEU A 53 -21.98 -25.57 32.46
N ILE A 54 -20.77 -25.83 31.94
CA ILE A 54 -20.04 -24.88 31.12
C ILE A 54 -20.58 -24.91 29.70
N ASN A 55 -20.99 -23.73 29.22
CA ASN A 55 -21.38 -23.52 27.83
C ASN A 55 -20.48 -22.44 27.22
N ILE A 56 -19.65 -22.82 26.27
CA ILE A 56 -18.70 -21.90 25.60
C ILE A 56 -19.35 -21.02 24.52
N ARG A 57 -20.59 -21.34 24.09
CA ARG A 57 -21.29 -20.61 23.01
C ARG A 57 -21.38 -19.09 23.24
N PRO A 58 -21.68 -18.56 24.45
CA PRO A 58 -21.72 -17.13 24.68
C PRO A 58 -20.37 -16.44 24.46
N VAL A 59 -19.26 -17.10 24.78
CA VAL A 59 -17.89 -16.57 24.55
C VAL A 59 -17.59 -16.54 23.07
N ASN A 60 -17.80 -17.65 22.38
CA ASN A 60 -17.59 -17.72 20.92
C ASN A 60 -18.47 -16.72 20.17
N ALA A 61 -19.74 -16.58 20.56
CA ALA A 61 -20.66 -15.63 19.95
C ALA A 61 -20.17 -14.18 20.11
N THR A 62 -19.70 -13.81 21.31
CA THR A 62 -19.23 -12.47 21.58
C THR A 62 -17.94 -12.12 20.78
N ILE A 63 -17.03 -13.08 20.63
CA ILE A 63 -15.82 -12.91 19.83
C ILE A 63 -16.17 -12.82 18.34
N LYS A 64 -17.01 -13.73 17.83
CA LYS A 64 -17.49 -13.68 16.43
C LYS A 64 -18.23 -12.35 16.15
N GLU A 65 -19.07 -11.88 17.08
CA GLU A 65 -19.75 -10.59 17.00
C GLU A 65 -18.76 -9.42 16.88
N PHE A 66 -17.70 -9.41 17.69
CA PHE A 66 -16.68 -8.36 17.63
C PHE A 66 -15.99 -8.30 16.27
N PHE A 67 -15.46 -9.43 15.78
CA PHE A 67 -14.76 -9.46 14.48
C PHE A 67 -15.68 -9.24 13.28
N GLY A 68 -16.96 -9.61 13.38
CA GLY A 68 -17.94 -9.49 12.28
C GLY A 68 -18.66 -8.14 12.20
N THR A 69 -18.87 -7.47 13.35
CA THR A 69 -19.77 -6.30 13.41
C THR A 69 -19.16 -5.04 14.03
N SER A 70 -17.97 -5.13 14.65
CA SER A 70 -17.34 -3.96 15.25
C SER A 70 -16.87 -2.98 14.19
N GLN A 71 -17.10 -1.69 14.39
CA GLN A 71 -16.60 -0.62 13.52
C GLN A 71 -15.07 -0.55 13.46
N LEU A 72 -14.37 -1.05 14.49
CA LEU A 72 -12.91 -1.05 14.58
C LEU A 72 -12.27 -2.31 13.96
N SER A 73 -13.06 -3.38 13.78
CA SER A 73 -12.65 -4.54 12.99
C SER A 73 -12.99 -4.27 11.53
N GLN A 74 -11.97 -3.99 10.73
CA GLN A 74 -12.12 -3.57 9.34
C GLN A 74 -11.47 -4.58 8.40
N PHE A 75 -11.97 -4.63 7.17
CA PHE A 75 -11.36 -5.40 6.11
C PHE A 75 -9.97 -4.80 5.80
N MET A 76 -8.93 -5.64 5.84
CA MET A 76 -7.56 -5.18 5.65
C MET A 76 -7.36 -4.65 4.23
N ASP A 77 -6.78 -3.45 4.14
CA ASP A 77 -6.36 -2.88 2.87
C ASP A 77 -5.06 -3.56 2.40
N GLN A 78 -5.13 -4.30 1.30
CA GLN A 78 -4.05 -5.13 0.75
C GLN A 78 -3.73 -4.79 -0.71
N ASN A 79 -4.01 -3.57 -1.17
CA ASN A 79 -3.63 -3.15 -2.52
C ASN A 79 -2.12 -3.32 -2.76
N ASN A 80 -1.32 -2.86 -1.78
CA ASN A 80 0.12 -2.94 -1.78
C ASN A 80 0.65 -3.06 -0.34
N PRO A 81 1.95 -3.35 -0.13
CA PRO A 81 2.51 -3.48 1.21
C PRO A 81 2.35 -2.24 2.08
N LEU A 82 2.44 -1.03 1.50
CA LEU A 82 2.26 0.23 2.22
C LEU A 82 0.83 0.36 2.78
N ALA A 83 -0.18 -0.01 2.00
CA ALA A 83 -1.58 0.01 2.44
C ALA A 83 -1.78 -0.87 3.68
N GLY A 84 -1.18 -2.07 3.71
CA GLY A 84 -1.22 -2.97 4.85
C GLY A 84 -0.57 -2.39 6.10
N VAL A 85 0.61 -1.79 5.97
CA VAL A 85 1.34 -1.15 7.09
C VAL A 85 0.54 0.01 7.66
N THR A 86 0.06 0.91 6.80
CA THR A 86 -0.69 2.10 7.25
C THR A 86 -2.03 1.72 7.89
N ASN A 87 -2.71 0.68 7.39
CA ASN A 87 -3.95 0.18 7.98
C ASN A 87 -3.76 -0.32 9.41
N LYS A 88 -2.63 -1.00 9.70
CA LYS A 88 -2.29 -1.50 11.05
C LYS A 88 -1.87 -0.38 12.02
N ARG A 89 -1.41 0.77 11.51
CA ARG A 89 -0.95 1.93 12.30
C ARG A 89 -2.00 3.04 12.40
N ARG A 90 -3.24 2.78 12.02
CA ARG A 90 -4.32 3.76 12.01
C ARG A 90 -4.85 4.04 13.40
N LEU A 91 -5.03 5.32 13.71
CA LEU A 91 -5.63 5.84 14.94
C LEU A 91 -7.03 6.38 14.61
N SER A 92 -8.07 5.88 15.26
CA SER A 92 -9.45 6.31 15.04
C SER A 92 -10.03 6.90 16.31
N ALA A 93 -10.63 8.10 16.20
CA ALA A 93 -11.43 8.70 17.27
C ALA A 93 -12.86 8.17 17.29
N LEU A 94 -13.27 7.42 16.29
CA LEU A 94 -14.61 6.84 16.13
C LEU A 94 -14.71 5.46 16.78
N GLY A 95 -15.94 4.98 16.95
CA GLY A 95 -16.22 3.62 17.40
C GLY A 95 -16.73 3.54 18.83
N PRO A 96 -16.85 2.33 19.39
CA PRO A 96 -17.37 2.11 20.74
C PRO A 96 -16.55 2.84 21.82
N GLY A 97 -17.19 3.74 22.57
CA GLY A 97 -16.54 4.59 23.57
C GLY A 97 -15.76 5.78 23.02
N GLY A 98 -15.82 6.01 21.70
CA GLY A 98 -15.29 7.18 21.02
C GLY A 98 -16.37 8.17 20.61
N LEU A 99 -16.01 9.06 19.67
CA LEU A 99 -16.90 10.06 19.13
C LEU A 99 -17.82 9.49 18.05
N SER A 100 -18.97 10.11 17.84
CA SER A 100 -19.76 9.92 16.63
C SER A 100 -19.42 10.99 15.60
N ARG A 101 -19.42 10.65 14.33
CA ARG A 101 -19.08 11.56 13.21
C ARG A 101 -19.86 12.87 13.27
N ASP A 102 -21.17 12.79 13.54
CA ASP A 102 -22.08 13.93 13.54
C ASP A 102 -21.93 14.84 14.78
N ARG A 103 -21.31 14.33 15.83
CA ARG A 103 -21.10 15.06 17.10
C ARG A 103 -19.67 15.57 17.27
N ALA A 104 -18.78 15.24 16.36
CA ALA A 104 -17.40 15.69 16.40
C ALA A 104 -17.33 17.18 16.01
N SER A 105 -16.85 18.03 16.92
CA SER A 105 -16.60 19.45 16.66
C SER A 105 -15.44 19.64 15.67
N MET A 106 -15.28 20.87 15.15
CA MET A 106 -14.14 21.20 14.30
C MET A 106 -12.83 21.16 15.08
N GLU A 107 -12.83 21.53 16.35
CA GLU A 107 -11.64 21.57 17.22
C GLU A 107 -10.97 20.20 17.37
N VAL A 108 -11.75 19.12 17.53
CA VAL A 108 -11.22 17.75 17.63
C VAL A 108 -10.55 17.28 16.32
N ARG A 109 -10.86 17.92 15.18
CA ARG A 109 -10.30 17.60 13.85
C ARG A 109 -9.03 18.36 13.55
N ASP A 110 -8.71 19.38 14.35
CA ASP A 110 -7.52 20.20 14.15
C ASP A 110 -6.24 19.46 14.56
N VAL A 111 -5.11 19.95 14.05
CA VAL A 111 -3.79 19.46 14.46
C VAL A 111 -3.36 20.20 15.73
N HIS A 112 -3.20 19.45 16.80
CA HIS A 112 -2.76 19.98 18.09
C HIS A 112 -1.22 19.92 18.21
N PRO A 113 -0.53 20.84 18.89
CA PRO A 113 0.93 20.80 19.10
C PRO A 113 1.43 19.49 19.71
N SER A 114 0.66 18.86 20.62
CA SER A 114 0.98 17.55 21.21
C SER A 114 0.99 16.38 20.22
N HIS A 115 0.54 16.59 18.97
CA HIS A 115 0.59 15.58 17.90
C HIS A 115 2.01 15.35 17.39
N PHE A 116 2.93 16.29 17.64
CA PHE A 116 4.31 16.17 17.16
C PHE A 116 4.94 14.84 17.62
N GLY A 117 5.49 14.10 16.65
CA GLY A 117 6.12 12.79 16.89
C GLY A 117 5.18 11.67 17.31
N ARG A 118 3.86 11.92 17.41
CA ARG A 118 2.83 10.97 17.85
C ARG A 118 1.84 10.64 16.75
N MET A 119 1.23 11.64 16.18
CA MET A 119 0.24 11.49 15.10
C MET A 119 0.64 12.35 13.91
N CYS A 120 0.69 11.75 12.72
CA CYS A 120 1.05 12.47 11.52
C CYS A 120 0.01 13.55 11.19
N PRO A 121 0.43 14.81 10.97
CA PRO A 121 -0.49 15.89 10.64
C PRO A 121 -1.00 15.84 9.20
N ILE A 122 -0.35 15.07 8.33
CA ILE A 122 -0.59 15.02 6.89
C ILE A 122 -1.50 13.84 6.51
N GLU A 123 -1.26 12.66 7.09
CA GLU A 123 -2.01 11.44 6.72
C GLU A 123 -3.36 11.41 7.44
N SER A 124 -4.41 11.80 6.73
CA SER A 124 -5.81 11.76 7.18
C SER A 124 -6.73 11.50 5.98
N PRO A 125 -7.89 10.87 6.14
CA PRO A 125 -8.86 10.73 5.05
C PRO A 125 -9.34 12.09 4.52
N GLU A 126 -9.68 12.14 3.25
CA GLU A 126 -10.45 13.22 2.65
C GLU A 126 -11.95 12.98 2.92
N GLY A 127 -12.69 14.03 3.27
CA GLY A 127 -14.14 13.97 3.46
C GLY A 127 -14.60 13.95 4.92
N PRO A 128 -15.72 13.28 5.26
CA PRO A 128 -16.39 13.44 6.58
C PRO A 128 -15.56 13.02 7.79
N ASN A 129 -14.57 12.15 7.58
CA ASN A 129 -13.71 11.62 8.64
C ASN A 129 -12.38 12.39 8.80
N ILE A 130 -12.21 13.51 8.11
CA ILE A 130 -10.98 14.32 8.22
C ILE A 130 -10.71 14.70 9.67
N GLY A 131 -9.47 14.53 10.11
CA GLY A 131 -9.04 14.82 11.48
C GLY A 131 -9.48 13.82 12.55
N LEU A 132 -10.50 12.98 12.28
CA LEU A 132 -10.98 11.94 13.20
C LEU A 132 -10.22 10.62 13.06
N ILE A 133 -9.62 10.39 11.91
CA ILE A 133 -8.78 9.25 11.63
C ILE A 133 -7.42 9.77 11.22
N GLY A 134 -6.38 9.29 11.87
CA GLY A 134 -5.00 9.62 11.58
C GLY A 134 -4.11 8.39 11.62
N SER A 135 -2.82 8.60 11.43
CA SER A 135 -1.81 7.54 11.47
C SER A 135 -0.74 7.84 12.50
N LEU A 136 -0.26 6.79 13.17
CA LEU A 136 0.85 6.87 14.11
C LEU A 136 2.12 7.34 13.38
N ALA A 137 2.81 8.32 13.94
CA ALA A 137 4.09 8.80 13.41
C ALA A 137 5.16 7.68 13.44
N THR A 138 6.16 7.79 12.58
CA THR A 138 7.17 6.74 12.38
C THR A 138 7.92 6.37 13.66
N PHE A 139 8.26 7.34 14.50
CA PHE A 139 9.00 7.13 15.75
C PHE A 139 8.08 6.98 16.98
N GLY A 140 6.77 7.21 16.82
CA GLY A 140 5.80 7.07 17.91
C GLY A 140 5.63 5.61 18.35
N ARG A 141 5.55 5.38 19.65
CA ARG A 141 5.18 4.09 20.23
C ARG A 141 4.10 4.27 21.31
N ILE A 142 3.34 3.22 21.59
CA ILE A 142 2.31 3.24 22.62
C ILE A 142 2.88 2.56 23.85
N ASN A 143 2.81 3.25 25.01
CA ASN A 143 3.28 2.72 26.28
C ASN A 143 2.26 1.72 26.89
N PRO A 144 2.63 0.98 27.96
CA PRO A 144 1.73 0.01 28.60
C PRO A 144 0.45 0.63 29.18
N PHE A 145 0.41 1.95 29.40
CA PHE A 145 -0.76 2.69 29.89
C PHE A 145 -1.67 3.16 28.76
N GLY A 146 -1.24 3.06 27.50
CA GLY A 146 -2.00 3.46 26.32
C GLY A 146 -1.73 4.88 25.82
N PHE A 147 -0.72 5.58 26.32
CA PHE A 147 -0.31 6.90 25.82
C PHE A 147 0.77 6.76 24.75
N ILE A 148 0.75 7.67 23.77
CA ILE A 148 1.76 7.69 22.73
C ILE A 148 2.98 8.44 23.23
N GLU A 149 4.15 7.80 23.12
CA GLU A 149 5.46 8.35 23.44
C GLU A 149 6.26 8.60 22.19
N THR A 150 7.11 9.62 22.21
CA THR A 150 8.05 9.94 21.14
C THR A 150 9.47 10.09 21.70
N PRO A 151 10.54 9.72 20.94
CA PRO A 151 11.89 9.75 21.44
C PRO A 151 12.51 11.15 21.32
N TYR A 152 13.33 11.50 22.31
CA TYR A 152 14.15 12.73 22.33
C TYR A 152 15.56 12.40 22.78
N ARG A 153 16.55 13.14 22.25
CA ARG A 153 17.94 13.10 22.72
C ARG A 153 18.12 14.04 23.88
N LYS A 154 18.78 13.59 24.92
CA LYS A 154 19.06 14.43 26.09
C LYS A 154 20.21 15.42 25.81
N VAL A 155 20.05 16.67 26.22
CA VAL A 155 21.05 17.73 26.10
C VAL A 155 21.60 18.04 27.48
N ILE A 156 22.92 18.06 27.65
CA ILE A 156 23.60 18.39 28.91
C ILE A 156 24.58 19.52 28.66
N ASN A 157 24.33 20.70 29.22
CA ASN A 157 25.20 21.88 29.07
C ASN A 157 25.51 22.27 27.60
N GLY A 158 24.52 22.14 26.71
CA GLY A 158 24.71 22.45 25.29
C GLY A 158 25.39 21.35 24.48
N HIS A 159 25.58 20.18 25.05
CA HIS A 159 26.07 18.99 24.37
C HIS A 159 24.93 17.97 24.20
N VAL A 160 24.66 17.55 22.95
CA VAL A 160 23.66 16.53 22.63
C VAL A 160 24.26 15.14 22.87
N THR A 161 23.64 14.39 23.77
CA THR A 161 24.07 13.03 24.10
C THR A 161 23.46 11.99 23.18
N ASP A 162 24.00 10.77 23.16
CA ASP A 162 23.41 9.61 22.49
C ASP A 162 22.29 8.93 23.31
N GLU A 163 22.03 9.45 24.51
CA GLU A 163 20.94 8.95 25.37
C GLU A 163 19.61 9.38 24.82
N VAL A 164 18.76 8.40 24.45
CA VAL A 164 17.41 8.61 23.91
C VAL A 164 16.39 8.25 24.98
N GLU A 165 15.54 9.21 25.34
CA GLU A 165 14.43 9.02 26.27
C GLU A 165 13.10 9.14 25.53
N TYR A 166 12.16 8.22 25.79
CA TYR A 166 10.80 8.29 25.27
C TYR A 166 9.91 9.02 26.27
N MET A 167 9.20 10.06 25.81
CA MET A 167 8.36 10.89 26.64
C MET A 167 6.93 10.96 26.13
N THR A 168 5.99 10.99 27.09
CA THR A 168 4.57 11.29 26.86
C THR A 168 4.37 12.79 26.65
N ALA A 169 3.21 13.20 26.13
CA ALA A 169 2.95 14.59 25.77
C ALA A 169 2.88 15.55 26.97
N ASP A 170 2.47 15.06 28.12
CA ASP A 170 2.46 15.80 29.39
C ASP A 170 3.88 16.12 29.87
N ARG A 171 4.81 15.16 29.74
CA ARG A 171 6.21 15.35 30.13
C ARG A 171 6.99 16.24 29.16
N ASP A 172 6.77 16.11 27.85
CA ASP A 172 7.49 16.93 26.88
C ASP A 172 7.10 18.41 26.95
N ALA A 173 5.86 18.71 27.35
CA ALA A 173 5.39 20.08 27.58
C ALA A 173 6.13 20.82 28.73
N GLU A 174 6.75 20.07 29.66
CA GLU A 174 7.52 20.64 30.78
C GLU A 174 8.96 21.02 30.40
N HIS A 175 9.43 20.62 29.19
CA HIS A 175 10.84 20.76 28.80
C HIS A 175 11.02 21.68 27.58
N VAL A 176 12.23 22.21 27.46
CA VAL A 176 12.66 22.97 26.28
C VAL A 176 13.34 22.03 25.29
N ILE A 177 12.69 21.84 24.12
CA ILE A 177 13.11 20.83 23.14
C ILE A 177 13.57 21.51 21.85
N ALA A 178 14.85 21.37 21.52
CA ALA A 178 15.43 21.91 20.29
C ALA A 178 15.03 21.07 19.07
N GLN A 179 14.84 21.73 17.92
CA GLN A 179 14.56 21.06 16.68
C GLN A 179 15.79 20.29 16.15
N ALA A 180 15.56 19.16 15.46
CA ALA A 180 16.62 18.30 14.94
C ALA A 180 17.52 18.92 13.86
N ASN A 181 17.09 20.01 13.22
CA ASN A 181 17.81 20.68 12.14
C ASN A 181 18.91 21.66 12.60
N GLN A 182 19.23 21.68 13.91
CA GLN A 182 20.29 22.52 14.43
C GLN A 182 21.67 22.01 13.99
N GLU A 183 22.57 22.97 13.66
CA GLU A 183 23.96 22.67 13.32
C GLU A 183 24.74 22.25 14.59
N LEU A 184 25.26 21.02 14.57
CA LEU A 184 26.12 20.49 15.61
C LEU A 184 27.58 20.39 15.11
N ASP A 185 28.53 20.51 16.02
CA ASP A 185 29.93 20.22 15.73
C ASP A 185 30.20 18.69 15.73
N GLU A 186 31.42 18.28 15.38
CA GLU A 186 31.84 16.86 15.38
C GLU A 186 31.75 16.21 16.77
N ASN A 187 31.70 17.01 17.83
CA ASN A 187 31.58 16.56 19.21
C ASN A 187 30.14 16.60 19.74
N GLY A 188 29.14 16.95 18.89
CA GLY A 188 27.75 17.03 19.29
C GLY A 188 27.35 18.29 20.07
N ASN A 189 28.15 19.36 20.03
CA ASN A 189 27.77 20.65 20.63
C ASN A 189 27.08 21.56 19.61
N PHE A 190 26.16 22.39 20.08
CA PHE A 190 25.55 23.41 19.23
C PHE A 190 26.58 24.42 18.74
N VAL A 191 26.63 24.66 17.44
CA VAL A 191 27.51 25.66 16.82
C VAL A 191 27.06 27.09 17.15
N LYS A 192 25.78 27.36 17.20
CA LYS A 192 25.14 28.63 17.50
C LYS A 192 24.89 28.77 18.98
N LYS A 193 24.88 30.00 19.50
CA LYS A 193 24.55 30.29 20.91
C LYS A 193 23.05 30.25 21.21
N GLN A 194 22.21 30.31 20.18
CA GLN A 194 20.75 30.19 20.23
C GLN A 194 20.33 29.02 19.38
N ALA A 195 19.33 28.29 19.85
CA ALA A 195 18.71 27.19 19.16
C ALA A 195 17.21 27.45 19.03
N LEU A 196 16.63 27.11 17.89
CA LEU A 196 15.20 27.11 17.70
C LEU A 196 14.60 25.93 18.46
N ALA A 197 13.77 26.20 19.46
CA ALA A 197 13.21 25.18 20.34
C ALA A 197 11.73 25.42 20.61
N ARG A 198 11.02 24.35 20.93
CA ARG A 198 9.64 24.40 21.44
C ARG A 198 9.68 24.52 22.95
N VAL A 199 8.84 25.39 23.49
CA VAL A 199 8.69 25.62 24.93
C VAL A 199 7.22 25.38 25.28
N GLY A 200 6.92 24.23 25.86
CA GLY A 200 5.54 23.83 26.11
C GLY A 200 4.71 23.69 24.84
N GLU A 201 3.56 24.33 24.79
CA GLU A 201 2.63 24.34 23.65
C GLU A 201 2.84 25.52 22.71
N GLU A 202 3.79 26.41 23.00
CA GLU A 202 4.04 27.60 22.19
C GLU A 202 4.77 27.25 20.88
N GLU A 203 4.69 28.18 19.92
CA GLU A 203 5.45 28.11 18.67
C GLU A 203 6.96 28.06 18.96
N ALA A 204 7.71 27.47 18.01
CA ALA A 204 9.16 27.38 18.14
C ALA A 204 9.79 28.78 18.22
N VAL A 205 10.57 29.04 19.26
CA VAL A 205 11.25 30.29 19.54
C VAL A 205 12.75 30.08 19.67
N ASP A 206 13.52 31.13 19.39
CA ASP A 206 14.97 31.13 19.60
C ASP A 206 15.28 31.24 21.10
N VAL A 207 15.84 30.19 21.68
CA VAL A 207 16.24 30.12 23.09
C VAL A 207 17.75 30.00 23.23
N PRO A 208 18.35 30.46 24.35
CA PRO A 208 19.75 30.20 24.64
C PRO A 208 20.01 28.67 24.76
N VAL A 209 21.09 28.18 24.16
CA VAL A 209 21.45 26.75 24.21
C VAL A 209 21.57 26.19 25.63
N SER A 210 21.91 27.06 26.61
CA SER A 210 22.00 26.67 28.03
C SER A 210 20.65 26.30 28.67
N SER A 211 19.52 26.68 28.06
CA SER A 211 18.16 26.36 28.53
C SER A 211 17.54 25.15 27.82
N VAL A 212 18.23 24.55 26.86
CA VAL A 212 17.74 23.38 26.11
C VAL A 212 17.96 22.12 26.95
N ASP A 213 16.88 21.36 27.18
CA ASP A 213 16.89 20.12 27.93
C ASP A 213 17.02 18.89 27.02
N TYR A 214 16.33 18.94 25.88
CA TYR A 214 16.28 17.83 24.90
C TYR A 214 16.34 18.36 23.47
N MET A 215 16.61 17.46 22.55
CA MET A 215 16.60 17.71 21.11
C MET A 215 15.83 16.61 20.38
N ASP A 216 15.09 16.95 19.32
CA ASP A 216 14.44 15.97 18.45
C ASP A 216 15.46 15.00 17.85
N VAL A 217 15.09 13.73 17.71
CA VAL A 217 15.97 12.69 17.16
C VAL A 217 16.17 12.87 15.66
N SER A 218 15.11 13.20 14.93
CA SER A 218 15.13 13.39 13.48
C SER A 218 14.00 14.31 13.03
N PRO A 219 14.21 15.09 11.96
CA PRO A 219 13.14 15.88 11.35
C PRO A 219 11.95 15.04 10.86
N ARG A 220 12.20 13.78 10.48
CA ARG A 220 11.17 12.81 10.03
C ARG A 220 10.25 12.30 11.14
N GLN A 221 10.51 12.69 12.38
CA GLN A 221 9.78 12.19 13.55
C GLN A 221 8.29 12.45 13.51
N MET A 222 7.87 13.55 12.87
CA MET A 222 6.47 13.97 12.83
C MET A 222 5.61 13.29 11.78
N VAL A 223 6.20 12.64 10.76
CA VAL A 223 5.47 12.07 9.64
C VAL A 223 5.18 10.57 9.83
N SER A 224 4.10 10.09 9.19
CA SER A 224 3.77 8.67 9.09
C SER A 224 4.64 7.95 8.05
N VAL A 225 4.52 6.63 7.98
CA VAL A 225 5.23 5.83 6.98
C VAL A 225 4.85 6.26 5.56
N GLY A 226 3.56 6.48 5.27
CA GLY A 226 3.11 6.92 3.94
C GLY A 226 3.67 8.28 3.55
N ALA A 227 3.62 9.26 4.46
CA ALA A 227 4.17 10.59 4.21
C ALA A 227 5.71 10.60 4.11
N SER A 228 6.39 9.68 4.80
CA SER A 228 7.86 9.57 4.76
C SER A 228 8.41 9.08 3.41
N LEU A 229 7.57 8.58 2.52
CA LEU A 229 7.94 8.12 1.17
C LEU A 229 7.83 9.22 0.10
N ILE A 230 7.37 10.43 0.46
CA ILE A 230 7.25 11.55 -0.47
C ILE A 230 8.54 12.36 -0.46
N PRO A 231 9.33 12.36 -1.54
CA PRO A 231 10.52 13.22 -1.63
C PRO A 231 10.09 14.68 -1.73
N PHE A 232 10.90 15.60 -1.17
CA PHE A 232 10.60 17.04 -1.18
C PHE A 232 9.23 17.42 -0.59
N LEU A 233 8.75 16.65 0.40
CA LEU A 233 7.49 16.91 1.09
C LEU A 233 7.41 18.34 1.65
N GLU A 234 8.53 18.89 2.11
CA GLU A 234 8.68 20.26 2.64
C GLU A 234 8.36 21.35 1.62
N HIS A 235 8.37 21.04 0.33
CA HIS A 235 8.07 21.97 -0.77
C HIS A 235 6.64 21.82 -1.31
N ASP A 236 5.84 20.94 -0.73
CA ASP A 236 4.47 20.71 -1.13
C ASP A 236 3.49 21.35 -0.13
N GLU A 237 2.38 21.87 -0.67
CA GLU A 237 1.27 22.35 0.15
C GLU A 237 0.60 21.16 0.90
N GLY A 238 0.18 21.40 2.16
CA GLY A 238 -0.28 20.31 3.05
C GLY A 238 -1.43 19.47 2.53
N HIS A 239 -2.43 20.08 1.88
CA HIS A 239 -3.56 19.32 1.31
C HIS A 239 -3.11 18.43 0.13
N ARG A 240 -2.14 18.89 -0.64
CA ARG A 240 -1.56 18.09 -1.74
C ARG A 240 -0.72 16.94 -1.21
N ALA A 241 0.05 17.15 -0.17
CA ALA A 241 0.77 16.09 0.53
C ALA A 241 -0.18 15.03 1.11
N LEU A 242 -1.31 15.44 1.68
CA LEU A 242 -2.38 14.55 2.16
C LEU A 242 -2.93 13.69 0.99
N MET A 243 -3.26 14.33 -0.14
CA MET A 243 -3.72 13.60 -1.32
C MET A 243 -2.69 12.60 -1.83
N GLY A 244 -1.42 13.00 -1.91
CA GLY A 244 -0.30 12.15 -2.33
C GLY A 244 -0.13 10.94 -1.42
N THR A 245 -0.14 11.15 -0.10
CA THR A 245 -0.06 10.07 0.89
C THR A 245 -1.21 9.07 0.75
N ASN A 246 -2.44 9.57 0.57
CA ASN A 246 -3.63 8.72 0.41
C ASN A 246 -3.58 7.93 -0.90
N MET A 247 -3.11 8.53 -2.00
CA MET A 247 -3.06 7.85 -3.30
C MET A 247 -1.95 6.79 -3.38
N GLN A 248 -0.83 6.92 -2.67
CA GLN A 248 0.18 5.86 -2.59
C GLN A 248 -0.41 4.54 -2.05
N ARG A 249 -1.36 4.59 -1.12
CA ARG A 249 -2.06 3.40 -0.60
C ARG A 249 -2.98 2.73 -1.60
N GLN A 250 -3.39 3.43 -2.65
CA GLN A 250 -4.27 2.93 -3.72
C GLN A 250 -3.50 2.39 -4.93
N ALA A 251 -2.16 2.48 -4.91
CA ALA A 251 -1.33 2.01 -6.01
C ALA A 251 -1.48 0.50 -6.22
N VAL A 252 -1.76 0.10 -7.46
CA VAL A 252 -1.89 -1.31 -7.84
C VAL A 252 -0.50 -1.88 -8.12
N PRO A 253 -0.15 -3.08 -7.62
CA PRO A 253 1.09 -3.75 -7.95
C PRO A 253 1.18 -4.01 -9.46
N LEU A 254 2.24 -3.54 -10.07
CA LEU A 254 2.51 -3.78 -11.49
C LEU A 254 3.17 -5.14 -11.70
N ILE A 255 3.12 -5.66 -12.93
CA ILE A 255 3.81 -6.91 -13.31
C ILE A 255 5.31 -6.78 -13.04
N GLU A 256 5.88 -5.67 -13.48
CA GLU A 256 7.26 -5.29 -13.19
C GLU A 256 7.25 -3.91 -12.53
N SER A 257 7.34 -3.85 -11.23
CA SER A 257 7.50 -2.60 -10.50
C SER A 257 8.96 -2.16 -10.47
N GLU A 258 9.20 -0.85 -10.36
CA GLU A 258 10.53 -0.26 -10.26
C GLU A 258 10.68 0.53 -8.98
N ARG A 259 11.85 0.40 -8.35
CA ARG A 259 12.22 1.27 -7.24
C ARG A 259 12.37 2.71 -7.75
N PRO A 260 11.95 3.71 -6.96
CA PRO A 260 12.04 5.10 -7.39
C PRO A 260 13.51 5.53 -7.55
N LEU A 261 13.81 6.25 -8.63
CA LEU A 261 15.12 6.88 -8.81
C LEU A 261 15.36 7.99 -7.76
N VAL A 262 14.30 8.72 -7.43
CA VAL A 262 14.32 9.70 -6.33
C VAL A 262 13.52 9.12 -5.18
N GLY A 263 14.21 8.59 -4.18
CA GLY A 263 13.65 8.05 -2.96
C GLY A 263 13.89 8.94 -1.75
N THR A 264 13.41 8.50 -0.59
CA THR A 264 13.60 9.18 0.70
C THR A 264 14.51 8.41 1.67
N GLY A 265 14.87 7.16 1.30
CA GLY A 265 15.60 6.23 2.17
C GLY A 265 14.71 5.48 3.16
N ALA A 266 13.39 5.72 3.16
CA ALA A 266 12.43 4.99 3.97
C ALA A 266 11.86 3.75 3.26
N GLU A 267 12.07 3.62 1.96
CA GLU A 267 11.51 2.58 1.10
C GLU A 267 11.90 1.18 1.54
N TRP A 268 13.18 0.97 1.84
CA TRP A 268 13.66 -0.33 2.31
C TRP A 268 13.01 -0.73 3.64
N ARG A 269 12.97 0.19 4.59
CA ARG A 269 12.39 -0.07 5.91
C ARG A 269 10.89 -0.36 5.81
N ALA A 270 10.17 0.41 5.00
CA ALA A 270 8.74 0.21 4.78
C ALA A 270 8.45 -1.15 4.14
N ALA A 271 9.25 -1.58 3.16
CA ALA A 271 9.09 -2.87 2.49
C ALA A 271 9.39 -4.04 3.46
N VAL A 272 10.47 -3.97 4.21
CA VAL A 272 10.85 -5.02 5.18
C VAL A 272 9.83 -5.15 6.31
N ASP A 273 9.42 -4.03 6.91
CA ASP A 273 8.48 -4.04 8.04
C ASP A 273 7.03 -4.39 7.61
N SER A 274 6.70 -4.35 6.32
CA SER A 274 5.41 -4.85 5.81
C SER A 274 5.25 -6.36 5.99
N GLY A 275 6.35 -7.11 5.96
CA GLY A 275 6.37 -8.57 6.00
C GLY A 275 6.15 -9.24 4.65
N ASP A 276 6.01 -8.47 3.56
CA ASP A 276 5.81 -8.99 2.21
C ASP A 276 7.12 -9.40 1.53
N VAL A 277 8.24 -8.87 2.00
CA VAL A 277 9.61 -9.23 1.60
C VAL A 277 10.13 -10.35 2.49
N ILE A 278 10.68 -11.40 1.91
CA ILE A 278 11.24 -12.52 2.67
C ILE A 278 12.72 -12.27 2.94
N LEU A 279 13.08 -12.29 4.22
CA LEU A 279 14.45 -12.10 4.68
C LEU A 279 15.04 -13.41 5.20
N ALA A 280 16.36 -13.56 5.09
CA ALA A 280 17.09 -14.63 5.76
C ALA A 280 17.07 -14.40 7.27
N GLU A 281 16.61 -15.39 8.04
CA GLU A 281 16.62 -15.32 9.51
C GLU A 281 18.00 -15.54 10.10
N LYS A 282 18.83 -16.37 9.44
CA LYS A 282 20.16 -16.75 9.87
C LYS A 282 21.15 -16.70 8.71
N PRO A 283 22.46 -16.49 9.00
CA PRO A 283 23.48 -16.59 7.97
C PRO A 283 23.64 -18.04 7.50
N GLY A 284 23.93 -18.21 6.20
CA GLY A 284 24.08 -19.54 5.64
C GLY A 284 24.36 -19.53 4.13
N VAL A 285 24.23 -20.70 3.50
CA VAL A 285 24.39 -20.88 2.06
C VAL A 285 23.09 -21.43 1.49
N VAL A 286 22.65 -20.83 0.39
CA VAL A 286 21.46 -21.25 -0.34
C VAL A 286 21.72 -22.58 -1.01
N THR A 287 20.90 -23.58 -0.72
CA THR A 287 21.06 -24.94 -1.24
C THR A 287 20.05 -25.30 -2.32
N TYR A 288 18.94 -24.56 -2.40
CA TYR A 288 17.90 -24.81 -3.38
C TYR A 288 17.01 -23.58 -3.57
N VAL A 289 16.76 -23.19 -4.81
CA VAL A 289 15.84 -22.12 -5.17
C VAL A 289 14.85 -22.63 -6.23
N SER A 290 13.58 -22.43 -5.97
CA SER A 290 12.51 -22.63 -6.95
C SER A 290 11.50 -21.48 -6.87
N ALA A 291 10.53 -21.46 -7.77
CA ALA A 291 9.45 -20.48 -7.72
C ALA A 291 8.65 -20.52 -6.42
N ASP A 292 8.57 -21.70 -5.76
CA ASP A 292 7.68 -21.94 -4.62
C ASP A 292 8.42 -22.00 -3.28
N ILE A 293 9.73 -22.31 -3.30
CA ILE A 293 10.47 -22.58 -2.07
C ILE A 293 11.95 -22.23 -2.20
N ILE A 294 12.50 -21.63 -1.14
CA ILE A 294 13.92 -21.37 -0.97
C ILE A 294 14.40 -22.17 0.25
N ARG A 295 15.55 -22.86 0.14
CA ARG A 295 16.17 -23.56 1.26
C ARG A 295 17.57 -23.02 1.50
N VAL A 296 17.85 -22.68 2.75
CA VAL A 296 19.13 -22.17 3.21
C VAL A 296 19.71 -23.13 4.26
N MET A 297 20.91 -23.61 4.03
CA MET A 297 21.68 -24.34 5.03
C MET A 297 22.42 -23.32 5.90
N ASN A 298 21.94 -23.15 7.12
CA ASN A 298 22.50 -22.19 8.08
C ASN A 298 23.88 -22.64 8.57
N ASP A 299 24.69 -21.68 9.01
CA ASP A 299 26.02 -21.96 9.56
C ASP A 299 25.98 -22.79 10.86
N ASP A 300 24.86 -22.84 11.56
CA ASP A 300 24.58 -23.67 12.71
C ASP A 300 24.24 -25.15 12.39
N GLY A 301 24.25 -25.51 11.09
CA GLY A 301 23.90 -26.84 10.59
C GLY A 301 22.41 -27.13 10.47
N THR A 302 21.54 -26.15 10.77
CA THR A 302 20.09 -26.28 10.57
C THR A 302 19.71 -25.86 9.13
N THR A 303 18.61 -26.39 8.60
CA THR A 303 18.07 -25.96 7.30
C THR A 303 16.81 -25.13 7.50
N SER A 304 16.83 -23.88 7.04
CA SER A 304 15.66 -23.02 6.96
C SER A 304 14.98 -23.20 5.60
N SER A 305 13.64 -23.26 5.61
CA SER A 305 12.84 -23.44 4.39
C SER A 305 11.81 -22.32 4.33
N TYR A 306 11.87 -21.49 3.27
CA TYR A 306 11.00 -20.36 3.04
C TYR A 306 10.05 -20.69 1.90
N LYS A 307 8.75 -20.77 2.20
CA LYS A 307 7.71 -20.99 1.20
C LYS A 307 7.27 -19.66 0.61
N LEU A 308 7.27 -19.55 -0.71
CA LEU A 308 6.88 -18.34 -1.43
C LEU A 308 5.39 -18.36 -1.78
N ALA A 309 4.73 -17.22 -1.64
CA ALA A 309 3.37 -17.03 -2.09
C ALA A 309 3.35 -16.78 -3.61
N LYS A 310 2.52 -17.53 -4.34
CA LYS A 310 2.43 -17.45 -5.80
C LYS A 310 1.01 -17.16 -6.24
N PHE A 311 0.83 -16.04 -6.95
CA PHE A 311 -0.44 -15.64 -7.58
C PHE A 311 -1.66 -15.75 -6.67
N LEU A 312 -1.51 -15.28 -5.42
CA LEU A 312 -2.62 -15.25 -4.48
C LEU A 312 -3.47 -13.98 -4.70
N ARG A 313 -4.76 -14.13 -4.51
CA ARG A 313 -5.69 -13.00 -4.53
C ARG A 313 -5.60 -12.20 -3.23
N SER A 314 -5.41 -10.89 -3.34
CA SER A 314 -5.56 -9.99 -2.20
C SER A 314 -7.04 -9.63 -1.96
N ASN A 315 -7.33 -8.96 -0.86
CA ASN A 315 -8.68 -8.47 -0.55
C ASN A 315 -9.26 -7.54 -1.61
N GLN A 316 -8.41 -6.76 -2.29
CA GLN A 316 -8.78 -5.84 -3.36
C GLN A 316 -8.55 -6.42 -4.77
N THR A 317 -8.55 -7.74 -4.89
CA THR A 317 -8.36 -8.47 -6.15
C THR A 317 -7.00 -8.32 -6.81
N THR A 318 -6.06 -7.64 -6.20
CA THR A 318 -4.69 -7.51 -6.73
C THR A 318 -3.90 -8.81 -6.60
N CYS A 319 -2.89 -9.00 -7.44
CA CYS A 319 -2.06 -10.18 -7.42
C CYS A 319 -0.97 -10.09 -6.35
N TYR A 320 -0.98 -11.02 -5.40
CA TYR A 320 0.09 -11.20 -4.43
C TYR A 320 1.02 -12.31 -4.90
N ASN A 321 2.22 -11.94 -5.33
CA ASN A 321 3.19 -12.85 -5.88
C ASN A 321 4.59 -12.53 -5.36
N GLN A 322 5.34 -13.54 -4.89
CA GLN A 322 6.71 -13.39 -4.42
C GLN A 322 7.68 -13.98 -5.42
N VAL A 323 8.78 -13.26 -5.68
CA VAL A 323 9.79 -13.63 -6.68
C VAL A 323 11.15 -13.75 -5.99
N PRO A 324 11.85 -14.91 -6.10
CA PRO A 324 13.18 -15.08 -5.53
C PRO A 324 14.20 -14.17 -6.23
N LEU A 325 15.12 -13.58 -5.45
CA LEU A 325 16.21 -12.73 -5.95
C LEU A 325 17.57 -13.43 -5.95
N ILE A 326 17.71 -14.49 -5.15
CA ILE A 326 18.96 -15.19 -4.89
C ILE A 326 19.12 -16.43 -5.79
N HIS A 327 20.34 -16.90 -5.90
CA HIS A 327 20.70 -18.09 -6.69
C HIS A 327 21.24 -19.22 -5.81
N ASP A 328 21.20 -20.44 -6.34
CA ASP A 328 21.80 -21.61 -5.68
C ASP A 328 23.29 -21.40 -5.45
N GLY A 329 23.76 -21.74 -4.25
CA GLY A 329 25.16 -21.60 -3.83
C GLY A 329 25.54 -20.22 -3.31
N GLU A 330 24.63 -19.24 -3.33
CA GLU A 330 24.89 -17.89 -2.82
C GLU A 330 24.95 -17.89 -1.30
N ARG A 331 25.90 -17.11 -0.74
CA ARG A 331 25.99 -16.89 0.70
C ARG A 331 25.10 -15.73 1.11
N VAL A 332 24.31 -15.95 2.14
CA VAL A 332 23.39 -14.95 2.71
C VAL A 332 23.70 -14.69 4.17
N GLU A 333 23.56 -13.44 4.59
CA GLU A 333 23.65 -13.00 5.98
C GLU A 333 22.25 -12.86 6.57
N ALA A 334 22.13 -12.80 7.89
CA ALA A 334 20.85 -12.50 8.54
C ALA A 334 20.35 -11.12 8.10
N GLY A 335 19.09 -11.05 7.63
CA GLY A 335 18.50 -9.82 7.08
C GLY A 335 18.71 -9.60 5.57
N THR A 336 19.43 -10.50 4.88
CA THR A 336 19.53 -10.46 3.42
C THR A 336 18.15 -10.75 2.79
N VAL A 337 17.77 -9.98 1.77
CA VAL A 337 16.52 -10.20 1.03
C VAL A 337 16.64 -11.45 0.19
N LEU A 338 15.77 -12.42 0.42
CA LEU A 338 15.70 -13.69 -0.32
C LEU A 338 14.70 -13.61 -1.48
N ALA A 339 13.56 -12.96 -1.26
CA ALA A 339 12.53 -12.79 -2.28
C ALA A 339 11.79 -11.46 -2.11
N ASP A 340 11.47 -10.83 -3.24
CA ASP A 340 10.62 -9.65 -3.30
C ASP A 340 9.14 -10.04 -3.25
N GLY A 341 8.32 -9.16 -2.67
CA GLY A 341 6.87 -9.23 -2.66
C GLY A 341 6.22 -8.38 -3.77
N PRO A 342 4.88 -8.22 -3.73
CA PRO A 342 4.20 -7.32 -4.64
C PRO A 342 4.65 -5.87 -4.41
N ALA A 343 4.74 -5.08 -5.48
CA ALA A 343 5.17 -3.68 -5.44
C ALA A 343 6.48 -3.45 -4.65
N THR A 344 7.43 -4.37 -4.77
CA THR A 344 8.79 -4.24 -4.23
C THR A 344 9.82 -4.64 -5.26
N GLN A 345 11.00 -4.04 -5.20
CA GLN A 345 12.15 -4.38 -6.04
C GLN A 345 13.44 -4.30 -5.22
N LYS A 346 14.20 -5.39 -5.20
CA LYS A 346 15.44 -5.53 -4.41
C LYS A 346 15.28 -5.18 -2.92
N GLY A 347 14.11 -5.50 -2.35
CA GLY A 347 13.77 -5.21 -0.97
C GLY A 347 13.34 -3.77 -0.69
N GLU A 348 13.21 -2.93 -1.69
CA GLU A 348 12.71 -1.56 -1.56
C GLU A 348 11.28 -1.44 -2.08
N MET A 349 10.50 -0.52 -1.50
CA MET A 349 9.13 -0.24 -1.94
C MET A 349 9.15 0.33 -3.36
N ALA A 350 8.40 -0.29 -4.27
CA ALA A 350 8.31 0.07 -5.68
C ALA A 350 6.83 0.15 -6.09
N LEU A 351 6.19 1.29 -5.82
CA LEU A 351 4.75 1.48 -6.03
C LEU A 351 4.37 1.77 -7.49
N GLY A 352 5.33 1.99 -8.38
CA GLY A 352 5.07 2.38 -9.76
C GLY A 352 6.29 2.21 -10.66
N LYS A 353 6.41 3.08 -11.65
CA LYS A 353 7.47 3.14 -12.66
C LYS A 353 8.11 4.52 -12.72
N ASN A 354 9.37 4.57 -13.12
CA ASN A 354 10.06 5.80 -13.47
C ASN A 354 9.81 6.13 -14.94
N LEU A 355 9.14 7.25 -15.23
CA LEU A 355 8.73 7.65 -16.57
C LEU A 355 9.38 8.96 -16.96
N LEU A 356 9.68 9.13 -18.26
CA LEU A 356 10.14 10.40 -18.82
C LEU A 356 8.93 11.34 -19.02
N ILE A 357 8.92 12.45 -18.29
CA ILE A 357 7.79 13.40 -18.23
C ILE A 357 8.12 14.69 -18.94
N ALA A 358 7.16 15.22 -19.71
CA ALA A 358 7.21 16.58 -20.24
C ALA A 358 6.06 17.43 -19.67
N PHE A 359 6.38 18.58 -19.10
CA PHE A 359 5.41 19.59 -18.71
C PHE A 359 5.17 20.57 -19.87
N MET A 360 4.14 20.28 -20.67
CA MET A 360 3.78 21.11 -21.81
C MET A 360 2.29 20.96 -22.13
N PRO A 361 1.62 22.02 -22.62
CA PRO A 361 0.26 21.92 -23.16
C PRO A 361 0.30 21.19 -24.50
N TRP A 362 -0.68 20.30 -24.76
CA TRP A 362 -0.78 19.56 -26.02
C TRP A 362 -2.19 19.62 -26.59
N ASN A 363 -2.44 20.46 -27.56
CA ASN A 363 -3.71 20.58 -28.29
C ASN A 363 -4.98 20.57 -27.41
N GLY A 364 -4.87 20.96 -26.12
CA GLY A 364 -5.96 20.94 -25.16
C GLY A 364 -6.30 19.57 -24.58
N TYR A 365 -5.65 18.48 -25.01
CA TYR A 365 -5.94 17.12 -24.54
C TYR A 365 -5.40 16.82 -23.14
N ASN A 366 -4.58 17.68 -22.56
CA ASN A 366 -4.11 17.61 -21.18
C ASN A 366 -4.62 18.78 -20.32
N TYR A 367 -5.73 19.39 -20.72
CA TYR A 367 -6.40 20.44 -19.94
C TYR A 367 -7.05 19.84 -18.67
N GLU A 368 -7.03 20.60 -17.56
CA GLU A 368 -7.62 20.21 -16.27
C GLU A 368 -7.23 18.79 -15.78
N ASP A 369 -5.94 18.54 -15.60
CA ASP A 369 -5.38 17.27 -15.09
C ASP A 369 -5.57 16.06 -16.00
N ALA A 370 -5.98 16.26 -17.24
CA ALA A 370 -5.93 15.21 -18.24
C ALA A 370 -4.47 14.89 -18.59
N VAL A 371 -4.18 13.62 -18.82
CA VAL A 371 -2.84 13.11 -19.07
C VAL A 371 -2.79 12.45 -20.44
N ILE A 372 -1.70 12.69 -21.18
CA ILE A 372 -1.43 12.00 -22.43
C ILE A 372 -0.24 11.07 -22.20
N ILE A 373 -0.38 9.83 -22.64
CA ILE A 373 0.69 8.82 -22.52
C ILE A 373 1.10 8.29 -23.89
N SER A 374 2.33 7.80 -23.98
CA SER A 374 2.86 7.11 -25.16
C SER A 374 2.27 5.71 -25.27
N GLN A 375 1.99 5.28 -26.49
CA GLN A 375 1.58 3.93 -26.81
C GLN A 375 2.64 2.88 -26.44
N ARG A 376 3.90 3.26 -26.36
CA ARG A 376 5.01 2.41 -25.89
C ARG A 376 4.71 1.81 -24.51
N LEU A 377 4.16 2.59 -23.57
CA LEU A 377 3.80 2.13 -22.23
C LEU A 377 2.78 0.99 -22.24
N VAL A 378 1.90 0.96 -23.24
CA VAL A 378 0.89 -0.10 -23.42
C VAL A 378 1.50 -1.32 -24.12
N GLN A 379 2.39 -1.09 -25.09
CA GLN A 379 3.02 -2.17 -25.86
C GLN A 379 4.00 -2.97 -25.00
N ASP A 380 4.83 -2.28 -24.22
CA ASP A 380 5.86 -2.87 -23.35
C ASP A 380 5.30 -3.35 -22.00
N ASP A 381 3.98 -3.33 -21.78
CA ASP A 381 3.33 -3.70 -20.54
C ASP A 381 3.87 -2.97 -19.29
N THR A 382 4.38 -1.74 -19.47
CA THR A 382 5.07 -0.98 -18.43
C THR A 382 4.17 -0.71 -17.22
N LEU A 383 2.89 -0.40 -17.45
CA LEU A 383 1.89 -0.08 -16.42
C LEU A 383 0.79 -1.15 -16.32
N SER A 384 1.06 -2.36 -16.80
CA SER A 384 0.12 -3.47 -16.75
C SER A 384 0.10 -4.15 -15.40
N SER A 385 -1.06 -4.67 -15.02
CA SER A 385 -1.30 -5.33 -13.74
C SER A 385 -2.10 -6.62 -13.90
N ILE A 386 -1.98 -7.50 -12.91
CA ILE A 386 -2.75 -8.74 -12.85
C ILE A 386 -3.78 -8.60 -11.73
N HIS A 387 -5.04 -8.89 -12.05
CA HIS A 387 -6.13 -8.95 -11.09
C HIS A 387 -6.67 -10.36 -11.02
N ILE A 388 -6.98 -10.83 -9.82
CA ILE A 388 -7.51 -12.17 -9.58
C ILE A 388 -8.90 -12.03 -9.00
N GLU A 389 -9.90 -12.44 -9.79
CA GLU A 389 -11.30 -12.45 -9.36
C GLU A 389 -11.67 -13.83 -8.83
N GLU A 390 -12.54 -13.87 -7.83
CA GLU A 390 -13.04 -15.08 -7.22
C GLU A 390 -14.54 -15.22 -7.47
N TYR A 391 -14.93 -16.33 -8.04
CA TYR A 391 -16.32 -16.69 -8.28
C TYR A 391 -16.67 -17.91 -7.46
N GLU A 392 -17.73 -17.81 -6.68
CA GLU A 392 -18.17 -18.85 -5.76
C GLU A 392 -19.57 -19.33 -6.13
N ILE A 393 -19.78 -20.64 -6.05
CA ILE A 393 -21.09 -21.27 -6.19
C ILE A 393 -21.27 -22.35 -5.15
N ASP A 394 -22.47 -22.38 -4.55
CA ASP A 394 -22.90 -23.36 -3.58
C ASP A 394 -23.88 -24.38 -4.20
N ALA A 395 -23.73 -25.66 -3.87
CA ALA A 395 -24.75 -26.64 -4.10
C ALA A 395 -25.48 -26.92 -2.77
N ARG A 396 -26.76 -26.55 -2.72
CA ARG A 396 -27.58 -26.61 -1.50
C ARG A 396 -28.60 -27.75 -1.55
N GLU A 397 -29.00 -28.22 -0.39
CA GLU A 397 -30.14 -29.08 -0.26
C GLU A 397 -31.43 -28.25 -0.23
N THR A 398 -32.29 -28.45 -1.25
CA THR A 398 -33.57 -27.74 -1.35
C THR A 398 -34.73 -28.67 -0.98
N LYS A 399 -35.90 -28.10 -0.69
CA LYS A 399 -37.13 -28.88 -0.39
C LYS A 399 -37.59 -29.77 -1.57
N LEU A 400 -37.11 -29.48 -2.78
CA LEU A 400 -37.47 -30.22 -4.00
C LEU A 400 -36.38 -31.25 -4.40
N GLY A 401 -35.28 -31.32 -3.68
CA GLY A 401 -34.14 -32.18 -3.92
C GLY A 401 -32.84 -31.42 -3.79
N ALA A 402 -31.73 -32.13 -3.79
CA ALA A 402 -30.40 -31.52 -3.75
C ALA A 402 -30.05 -30.88 -5.11
N GLU A 403 -29.39 -29.72 -5.06
CA GLU A 403 -28.73 -29.16 -6.25
C GLU A 403 -27.52 -30.05 -6.60
N GLU A 404 -27.28 -30.22 -7.88
CA GLU A 404 -26.20 -31.08 -8.37
C GLU A 404 -25.27 -30.32 -9.30
N ILE A 405 -23.96 -30.51 -9.08
CA ILE A 405 -22.92 -29.97 -9.97
C ILE A 405 -22.67 -31.04 -11.04
N THR A 406 -22.89 -30.69 -12.30
CA THR A 406 -22.82 -31.60 -13.42
C THR A 406 -22.46 -30.89 -14.73
N ARG A 407 -21.84 -31.62 -15.64
CA ARG A 407 -21.60 -31.19 -17.00
C ARG A 407 -22.87 -31.30 -17.89
N ASP A 408 -23.81 -32.15 -17.52
CA ASP A 408 -25.02 -32.39 -18.28
C ASP A 408 -26.08 -31.32 -18.01
N LEU A 409 -26.00 -30.24 -18.79
CA LEU A 409 -26.83 -29.04 -18.64
C LEU A 409 -27.97 -29.04 -19.67
N PRO A 410 -29.24 -28.72 -19.27
CA PRO A 410 -30.34 -28.62 -20.20
C PRO A 410 -30.16 -27.40 -21.14
N ASN A 411 -30.44 -27.59 -22.44
CA ASN A 411 -30.42 -26.55 -23.46
C ASN A 411 -29.08 -25.84 -23.67
N VAL A 412 -27.95 -26.50 -23.39
CA VAL A 412 -26.60 -26.00 -23.59
C VAL A 412 -25.89 -26.84 -24.66
N GLY A 413 -25.26 -26.20 -25.64
CA GLY A 413 -24.49 -26.87 -26.69
C GLY A 413 -23.17 -27.47 -26.15
N GLU A 414 -22.63 -28.49 -26.83
CA GLU A 414 -21.37 -29.14 -26.46
C GLU A 414 -20.16 -28.18 -26.47
N ASP A 415 -20.16 -27.17 -27.33
CA ASP A 415 -19.11 -26.16 -27.39
C ASP A 415 -19.00 -25.34 -26.11
N ALA A 416 -20.14 -24.99 -25.50
CA ALA A 416 -20.19 -24.21 -24.28
C ALA A 416 -19.71 -24.98 -23.02
N VAL A 417 -19.67 -26.30 -23.09
CA VAL A 417 -19.20 -27.17 -22.00
C VAL A 417 -17.83 -27.81 -22.31
N ALA A 418 -17.17 -27.40 -23.40
CA ALA A 418 -15.91 -27.97 -23.83
C ALA A 418 -14.78 -27.82 -22.79
N ASN A 419 -14.76 -26.70 -22.08
CA ASN A 419 -13.77 -26.37 -21.05
C ASN A 419 -14.08 -26.97 -19.67
N LEU A 420 -15.25 -27.64 -19.52
CA LEU A 420 -15.63 -28.32 -18.27
C LEU A 420 -15.06 -29.72 -18.20
N ASP A 421 -14.69 -30.14 -17.01
CA ASP A 421 -14.33 -31.55 -16.72
C ASP A 421 -15.58 -32.45 -16.65
N GLU A 422 -15.39 -33.73 -16.35
CA GLU A 422 -16.49 -34.71 -16.23
C GLU A 422 -17.44 -34.38 -15.08
N ARG A 423 -16.97 -33.64 -14.08
CA ARG A 423 -17.75 -33.21 -12.92
C ARG A 423 -18.51 -31.90 -13.14
N GLY A 424 -18.30 -31.25 -14.30
CA GLY A 424 -18.93 -29.97 -14.63
C GLY A 424 -18.20 -28.75 -14.09
N ILE A 425 -16.93 -28.88 -13.73
CA ILE A 425 -16.08 -27.82 -13.23
C ILE A 425 -15.08 -27.42 -14.32
N ILE A 426 -14.81 -26.11 -14.46
CA ILE A 426 -13.86 -25.60 -15.46
C ILE A 426 -12.42 -26.05 -15.17
N ARG A 427 -11.66 -26.34 -16.23
CA ARG A 427 -10.28 -26.77 -16.12
C ARG A 427 -9.36 -25.59 -15.82
N ILE A 428 -8.33 -25.85 -15.01
CA ILE A 428 -7.24 -24.88 -14.77
C ILE A 428 -6.49 -24.67 -16.09
N GLY A 429 -6.20 -23.38 -16.40
CA GLY A 429 -5.56 -22.96 -17.63
C GLY A 429 -6.52 -22.65 -18.78
N ALA A 430 -7.84 -22.82 -18.59
CA ALA A 430 -8.83 -22.44 -19.58
C ALA A 430 -8.91 -20.90 -19.70
N GLU A 431 -8.92 -20.41 -20.92
CA GLU A 431 -9.26 -19.01 -21.22
C GLU A 431 -10.78 -18.89 -21.27
N VAL A 432 -11.30 -17.84 -20.62
CA VAL A 432 -12.74 -17.61 -20.47
C VAL A 432 -13.12 -16.21 -20.91
N GLU A 433 -14.29 -16.13 -21.54
CA GLU A 433 -14.94 -14.88 -21.96
C GLU A 433 -16.29 -14.70 -21.25
N ALA A 434 -16.86 -13.49 -21.39
CA ALA A 434 -18.14 -13.16 -20.80
C ALA A 434 -19.25 -14.13 -21.27
N GLY A 435 -19.92 -14.76 -20.31
CA GLY A 435 -21.00 -15.73 -20.56
C GLY A 435 -20.57 -17.20 -20.53
N ASP A 436 -19.28 -17.51 -20.55
CA ASP A 436 -18.77 -18.87 -20.43
C ASP A 436 -19.15 -19.50 -19.08
N ILE A 437 -19.33 -20.82 -19.08
CA ILE A 437 -19.72 -21.57 -17.88
C ILE A 437 -18.47 -21.93 -17.10
N LEU A 438 -18.40 -21.48 -15.83
CA LEU A 438 -17.35 -21.83 -14.88
C LEU A 438 -17.65 -23.12 -14.15
N VAL A 439 -18.89 -23.26 -13.68
CA VAL A 439 -19.35 -24.45 -12.98
C VAL A 439 -20.78 -24.74 -13.42
N GLY A 440 -20.99 -25.94 -13.95
CA GLY A 440 -22.32 -26.41 -14.34
C GLY A 440 -23.11 -26.84 -13.11
N LYS A 441 -24.25 -26.22 -12.85
CA LYS A 441 -25.15 -26.58 -11.75
C LYS A 441 -26.58 -26.66 -12.24
N VAL A 442 -27.31 -27.69 -11.75
CA VAL A 442 -28.72 -27.84 -11.99
C VAL A 442 -29.49 -27.84 -10.67
N THR A 443 -30.65 -27.17 -10.70
CA THR A 443 -31.54 -27.07 -9.54
C THR A 443 -32.88 -27.77 -9.88
N PRO A 444 -33.44 -28.64 -9.03
CA PRO A 444 -34.73 -29.28 -9.25
C PRO A 444 -35.84 -28.24 -9.39
N LYS A 445 -36.72 -28.42 -10.41
CA LYS A 445 -37.91 -27.58 -10.61
C LYS A 445 -39.12 -28.17 -9.87
N GLY A 446 -39.98 -27.31 -9.31
CA GLY A 446 -41.30 -27.67 -8.84
C GLY A 446 -42.29 -27.85 -10.00
N GLU A 447 -43.31 -28.68 -9.83
CA GLU A 447 -44.32 -28.95 -10.84
C GLU A 447 -45.06 -27.71 -11.34
N THR A 448 -45.06 -26.64 -10.59
CA THR A 448 -45.71 -25.35 -10.92
C THR A 448 -44.90 -24.47 -11.84
N GLU A 449 -43.60 -24.72 -12.04
CA GLU A 449 -42.67 -23.90 -12.84
C GLU A 449 -42.47 -24.38 -14.28
N LEU A 450 -43.21 -25.41 -14.72
CA LEU A 450 -43.14 -25.91 -16.09
C LEU A 450 -43.78 -24.92 -17.06
N THR A 451 -43.06 -24.55 -18.13
CA THR A 451 -43.63 -23.75 -19.21
C THR A 451 -44.77 -24.52 -19.95
N PRO A 452 -45.69 -23.82 -20.59
CA PRO A 452 -46.74 -24.49 -21.36
C PRO A 452 -46.19 -25.43 -22.45
N GLU A 453 -45.09 -25.08 -23.08
CA GLU A 453 -44.40 -25.88 -24.10
C GLU A 453 -43.79 -27.17 -23.49
N GLU A 454 -43.14 -27.07 -22.32
CA GLU A 454 -42.58 -28.23 -21.61
C GLU A 454 -43.66 -29.19 -21.14
N ARG A 455 -44.86 -28.70 -20.72
CA ARG A 455 -46.03 -29.51 -20.41
C ARG A 455 -46.54 -30.27 -21.62
N LEU A 456 -46.57 -29.61 -22.79
CA LEU A 456 -47.01 -30.21 -24.03
C LEU A 456 -46.06 -31.26 -24.56
N LEU A 457 -44.75 -31.01 -24.50
CA LEU A 457 -43.70 -31.97 -24.85
C LEU A 457 -43.75 -33.22 -23.96
N ARG A 458 -43.98 -33.05 -22.66
CA ARG A 458 -44.14 -34.15 -21.70
C ARG A 458 -45.37 -35.00 -22.00
N ALA A 459 -46.47 -34.38 -22.44
CA ALA A 459 -47.69 -35.05 -22.81
C ALA A 459 -47.58 -35.83 -24.14
N ILE A 460 -46.79 -35.36 -25.09
CA ILE A 460 -46.68 -35.96 -26.45
C ILE A 460 -45.61 -37.04 -26.52
N PHE A 461 -44.44 -36.83 -25.91
CA PHE A 461 -43.29 -37.72 -26.08
C PHE A 461 -43.06 -38.69 -24.91
N GLY A 462 -43.77 -38.55 -23.79
CA GLY A 462 -43.60 -39.42 -22.62
C GLY A 462 -42.20 -39.39 -22.01
N GLU A 463 -41.32 -38.54 -22.49
CA GLU A 463 -39.95 -38.38 -22.01
C GLU A 463 -39.99 -37.69 -20.66
N LYS A 464 -39.23 -38.25 -19.72
CA LYS A 464 -38.79 -37.57 -18.51
C LYS A 464 -37.91 -36.38 -18.96
N SER A 465 -38.56 -35.25 -19.35
CA SER A 465 -37.82 -34.00 -19.36
C SER A 465 -37.25 -33.84 -17.97
N ARG A 466 -35.94 -33.73 -17.84
CA ARG A 466 -35.28 -33.58 -16.54
C ARG A 466 -35.93 -32.41 -15.83
N GLU A 467 -36.46 -32.67 -14.64
CA GLU A 467 -37.12 -31.66 -13.80
C GLU A 467 -36.11 -30.72 -13.16
N VAL A 468 -35.17 -30.20 -13.96
CA VAL A 468 -34.08 -29.39 -13.48
C VAL A 468 -33.98 -28.10 -14.31
N ARG A 469 -33.51 -27.04 -13.66
CA ARG A 469 -33.19 -25.74 -14.27
C ARG A 469 -31.69 -25.52 -14.22
N ASP A 470 -31.12 -24.97 -15.30
CA ASP A 470 -29.75 -24.51 -15.34
C ASP A 470 -29.57 -23.30 -14.41
N THR A 471 -28.72 -23.45 -13.41
CA THR A 471 -28.32 -22.44 -12.43
C THR A 471 -26.78 -22.33 -12.36
N SER A 472 -26.14 -22.63 -13.48
CA SER A 472 -24.68 -22.64 -13.61
C SER A 472 -24.06 -21.29 -13.32
N LEU A 473 -22.86 -21.30 -12.77
CA LEU A 473 -22.03 -20.12 -12.58
C LEU A 473 -21.42 -19.73 -13.93
N ARG A 474 -21.64 -18.51 -14.36
CA ARG A 474 -21.11 -17.96 -15.62
C ARG A 474 -20.24 -16.76 -15.36
N VAL A 475 -19.27 -16.54 -16.26
CA VAL A 475 -18.44 -15.32 -16.23
C VAL A 475 -19.33 -14.10 -16.46
N PRO A 476 -19.26 -13.09 -15.59
CA PRO A 476 -20.04 -11.85 -15.73
C PRO A 476 -19.71 -11.10 -17.02
N HIS A 477 -20.62 -10.26 -17.42
CA HIS A 477 -20.47 -9.48 -18.65
C HIS A 477 -19.33 -8.45 -18.52
N GLY A 478 -18.42 -8.44 -19.50
CA GLY A 478 -17.27 -7.54 -19.54
C GLY A 478 -16.00 -8.11 -18.88
N GLU A 479 -16.07 -9.33 -18.33
CA GLU A 479 -14.91 -9.98 -17.74
C GLU A 479 -14.34 -11.08 -18.64
N THR A 480 -13.02 -11.18 -18.66
CA THR A 480 -12.27 -12.17 -19.42
C THR A 480 -11.03 -12.57 -18.61
N GLY A 481 -10.45 -13.72 -18.88
CA GLY A 481 -9.19 -14.09 -18.22
C GLY A 481 -8.85 -15.56 -18.34
N THR A 482 -7.91 -16.00 -17.52
CA THR A 482 -7.44 -17.38 -17.47
C THR A 482 -7.72 -17.97 -16.09
N VAL A 483 -8.27 -19.16 -16.03
CA VAL A 483 -8.51 -19.89 -14.77
C VAL A 483 -7.16 -20.35 -14.20
N ILE A 484 -6.80 -19.85 -13.00
CA ILE A 484 -5.53 -20.17 -12.35
C ILE A 484 -5.66 -21.22 -11.25
N ALA A 485 -6.80 -21.27 -10.58
CA ALA A 485 -7.05 -22.22 -9.51
C ALA A 485 -8.55 -22.52 -9.38
N VAL A 486 -8.84 -23.72 -8.90
CA VAL A 486 -10.18 -24.12 -8.49
C VAL A 486 -10.07 -24.80 -7.12
N LYS A 487 -10.85 -24.33 -6.15
CA LYS A 487 -10.96 -24.94 -4.81
C LYS A 487 -12.36 -25.53 -4.65
N GLU A 488 -12.42 -26.82 -4.46
CA GLU A 488 -13.63 -27.55 -4.11
C GLU A 488 -13.63 -27.80 -2.59
N ILE A 489 -14.71 -27.50 -1.92
CA ILE A 489 -14.90 -27.68 -0.48
C ILE A 489 -16.17 -28.53 -0.30
N THR A 490 -16.00 -29.77 0.09
CA THR A 490 -17.12 -30.66 0.44
C THR A 490 -17.38 -30.59 1.93
N ARG A 491 -18.53 -31.13 2.37
CA ARG A 491 -18.86 -31.18 3.79
C ARG A 491 -17.88 -32.05 4.58
N GLU A 492 -17.34 -33.08 3.96
CA GLU A 492 -16.37 -34.00 4.58
C GLU A 492 -15.03 -33.29 4.80
N ASP A 493 -14.54 -32.58 3.77
CA ASP A 493 -13.29 -31.80 3.84
C ASP A 493 -13.41 -30.64 4.84
N ALA A 494 -14.56 -29.97 4.89
CA ALA A 494 -14.82 -28.87 5.81
C ALA A 494 -14.79 -29.32 7.29
N GLU A 495 -15.23 -30.54 7.59
CA GLU A 495 -15.16 -31.09 8.94
C GLU A 495 -13.73 -31.45 9.34
N GLU A 496 -12.86 -31.89 8.39
CA GLU A 496 -11.46 -32.22 8.64
C GLU A 496 -10.59 -30.96 8.77
N ASP A 497 -10.77 -29.94 7.90
CA ASP A 497 -9.98 -28.70 7.88
C ASP A 497 -10.48 -27.66 8.90
N GLY A 498 -11.66 -27.86 9.50
CA GLY A 498 -12.28 -26.90 10.43
C GLY A 498 -12.91 -25.68 9.74
N ASP A 499 -13.12 -25.75 8.44
CA ASP A 499 -13.87 -24.76 7.67
C ASP A 499 -15.38 -25.00 7.90
N GLU A 500 -16.12 -23.93 8.24
CA GLU A 500 -17.58 -24.03 8.43
C GLU A 500 -18.30 -23.75 7.10
N LEU A 501 -18.81 -24.76 6.43
CA LEU A 501 -19.78 -24.54 5.35
C LEU A 501 -21.09 -23.96 5.91
N PRO A 502 -21.76 -23.05 5.18
CA PRO A 502 -23.08 -22.56 5.57
C PRO A 502 -24.10 -23.69 5.74
N ASN A 503 -25.07 -23.50 6.63
CA ASN A 503 -26.10 -24.51 6.88
C ASN A 503 -26.85 -24.83 5.59
N GLY A 504 -26.95 -26.13 5.27
CA GLY A 504 -27.68 -26.63 4.10
C GLY A 504 -26.85 -26.62 2.80
N VAL A 505 -25.58 -26.23 2.83
CA VAL A 505 -24.65 -26.35 1.71
C VAL A 505 -23.95 -27.70 1.78
N ASN A 506 -23.97 -28.46 0.69
CA ASN A 506 -23.31 -29.75 0.58
C ASN A 506 -21.90 -29.63 -0.03
N GLN A 507 -21.76 -28.70 -1.01
CA GLN A 507 -20.54 -28.52 -1.75
C GLN A 507 -20.42 -27.03 -2.14
N MET A 508 -19.23 -26.49 -2.07
CA MET A 508 -18.89 -25.13 -2.49
C MET A 508 -17.71 -25.19 -3.44
N ILE A 509 -17.80 -24.49 -4.56
CA ILE A 509 -16.71 -24.39 -5.52
C ILE A 509 -16.33 -22.93 -5.69
N ARG A 510 -15.05 -22.65 -5.55
CA ARG A 510 -14.44 -21.36 -5.82
C ARG A 510 -13.54 -21.46 -7.03
N VAL A 511 -13.77 -20.60 -8.00
CA VAL A 511 -12.97 -20.50 -9.24
C VAL A 511 -12.23 -19.17 -9.22
N TYR A 512 -10.92 -19.21 -9.42
CA TYR A 512 -10.07 -18.03 -9.46
C TYR A 512 -9.65 -17.76 -10.91
N ILE A 513 -9.94 -16.54 -11.39
CA ILE A 513 -9.65 -16.10 -12.75
C ILE A 513 -8.66 -14.95 -12.68
N ALA A 514 -7.52 -15.10 -13.34
CA ALA A 514 -6.54 -14.04 -13.50
C ALA A 514 -6.84 -13.23 -14.76
N GLN A 515 -6.91 -11.92 -14.59
CA GLN A 515 -7.09 -10.93 -15.66
C GLN A 515 -5.80 -10.14 -15.82
N HIS A 516 -5.31 -10.05 -17.05
CA HIS A 516 -4.23 -9.15 -17.42
C HIS A 516 -4.84 -7.83 -17.88
N ARG A 517 -4.64 -6.77 -17.10
CA ARG A 517 -5.20 -5.44 -17.38
C ARG A 517 -4.09 -4.52 -17.87
N LYS A 518 -4.21 -4.07 -19.11
CA LYS A 518 -3.37 -3.02 -19.69
C LYS A 518 -3.97 -1.66 -19.38
N ILE A 519 -3.11 -0.65 -19.33
CA ILE A 519 -3.55 0.73 -19.13
C ILE A 519 -4.37 1.21 -20.33
N THR A 520 -5.48 1.90 -20.07
CA THR A 520 -6.42 2.38 -21.07
C THR A 520 -6.79 3.84 -20.84
N GLN A 521 -7.45 4.44 -21.86
CA GLN A 521 -8.04 5.77 -21.71
C GLN A 521 -9.11 5.73 -20.62
N GLY A 522 -9.11 6.74 -19.75
CA GLY A 522 -10.00 6.80 -18.59
C GLY A 522 -9.39 6.29 -17.29
N ASP A 523 -8.24 5.60 -17.33
CA ASP A 523 -7.52 5.20 -16.14
C ASP A 523 -6.90 6.40 -15.43
N LYS A 524 -6.84 6.31 -14.11
CA LYS A 524 -6.30 7.36 -13.25
C LYS A 524 -4.83 7.09 -12.95
N LEU A 525 -3.99 8.07 -13.21
CA LEU A 525 -2.59 8.10 -12.80
C LEU A 525 -2.37 9.15 -11.70
N SER A 526 -1.39 8.93 -10.86
CA SER A 526 -0.96 9.92 -9.87
C SER A 526 0.54 9.82 -9.59
N GLY A 527 1.14 10.97 -9.25
CA GLY A 527 2.46 10.99 -8.62
C GLY A 527 2.34 10.99 -7.10
N ARG A 528 3.48 11.16 -6.43
CA ARG A 528 3.57 11.21 -4.95
C ARG A 528 3.17 12.55 -4.34
N HIS A 529 3.01 13.61 -5.15
CA HIS A 529 2.79 15.00 -4.72
C HIS A 529 1.32 15.45 -4.84
N GLY A 530 0.38 14.52 -4.83
CA GLY A 530 -1.04 14.83 -4.99
C GLY A 530 -1.46 15.24 -6.40
N ASN A 531 -0.56 15.15 -7.37
CA ASN A 531 -0.83 15.36 -8.78
C ASN A 531 -1.53 14.12 -9.34
N LYS A 532 -2.82 14.21 -9.55
CA LYS A 532 -3.67 13.14 -10.10
C LYS A 532 -4.25 13.56 -11.44
N GLY A 533 -4.33 12.61 -12.36
CA GLY A 533 -4.90 12.86 -13.67
C GLY A 533 -5.52 11.62 -14.31
N VAL A 534 -6.38 11.82 -15.27
CA VAL A 534 -7.04 10.76 -16.03
C VAL A 534 -6.47 10.75 -17.45
N ILE A 535 -6.16 9.57 -17.97
CA ILE A 535 -5.64 9.42 -19.33
C ILE A 535 -6.71 9.81 -20.34
N SER A 536 -6.45 10.90 -21.07
CA SER A 536 -7.33 11.38 -22.13
C SER A 536 -7.04 10.74 -23.48
N ARG A 537 -5.75 10.56 -23.79
CA ARG A 537 -5.29 9.97 -25.05
C ARG A 537 -4.04 9.12 -24.86
N ILE A 538 -3.94 8.12 -25.71
CA ILE A 538 -2.73 7.32 -25.93
C ILE A 538 -2.27 7.64 -27.33
N LEU A 539 -1.08 8.24 -27.46
CA LEU A 539 -0.50 8.64 -28.74
C LEU A 539 0.54 7.63 -29.23
N PRO A 540 0.62 7.40 -30.54
CA PRO A 540 1.74 6.69 -31.13
C PRO A 540 3.07 7.34 -30.75
N GLU A 541 4.13 6.55 -30.69
CA GLU A 541 5.47 7.02 -30.29
C GLU A 541 5.99 8.14 -31.22
N GLU A 542 5.65 8.07 -32.50
CA GLU A 542 6.06 9.05 -33.52
C GLU A 542 5.41 10.43 -33.33
N ASP A 543 4.24 10.48 -32.66
CA ASP A 543 3.51 11.73 -32.38
C ASP A 543 3.88 12.34 -31.03
N MET A 544 4.66 11.62 -30.21
CA MET A 544 5.15 12.13 -28.93
C MET A 544 6.30 13.13 -29.11
N PRO A 545 6.45 14.15 -28.24
CA PRO A 545 7.67 14.94 -28.15
C PRO A 545 8.87 14.05 -27.90
N PHE A 546 10.03 14.44 -28.39
CA PHE A 546 11.26 13.67 -28.21
C PHE A 546 12.45 14.57 -27.88
N LEU A 547 13.42 14.00 -27.20
CA LEU A 547 14.68 14.68 -26.84
C LEU A 547 15.62 14.77 -28.05
N ALA A 548 16.74 15.51 -27.89
CA ALA A 548 17.70 15.73 -28.97
C ALA A 548 18.34 14.42 -29.52
N ASP A 549 18.44 13.41 -28.65
CA ASP A 549 18.94 12.06 -28.98
C ASP A 549 17.88 11.16 -29.63
N GLY A 550 16.65 11.68 -29.84
CA GLY A 550 15.54 10.93 -30.42
C GLY A 550 14.71 10.11 -29.40
N THR A 551 15.03 10.17 -28.10
CA THR A 551 14.26 9.47 -27.06
C THR A 551 12.87 10.10 -26.91
N PRO A 552 11.76 9.35 -27.12
CA PRO A 552 10.42 9.90 -26.98
C PRO A 552 10.03 10.04 -25.50
N VAL A 553 9.19 11.04 -25.21
CA VAL A 553 8.61 11.27 -23.89
C VAL A 553 7.52 10.23 -23.62
N ASP A 554 7.42 9.76 -22.38
CA ASP A 554 6.43 8.75 -21.96
C ASP A 554 5.08 9.36 -21.61
N ILE A 555 5.09 10.55 -20.97
CA ILE A 555 3.91 11.18 -20.41
C ILE A 555 3.98 12.71 -20.55
N MET A 556 2.86 13.32 -20.90
CA MET A 556 2.74 14.79 -20.98
C MET A 556 1.73 15.29 -19.96
N LEU A 557 2.18 16.22 -19.13
CA LEU A 557 1.40 16.86 -18.08
C LEU A 557 1.23 18.36 -18.39
N ASN A 558 0.10 18.93 -17.99
CA ASN A 558 -0.15 20.35 -18.15
C ASN A 558 0.57 21.16 -17.05
N PRO A 559 1.45 22.10 -17.41
CA PRO A 559 2.16 22.92 -16.41
C PRO A 559 1.23 23.81 -15.58
N LEU A 560 0.04 24.18 -16.08
CA LEU A 560 -0.96 24.96 -15.34
C LEU A 560 -1.48 24.25 -14.07
N GLY A 561 -1.30 22.93 -13.99
CA GLY A 561 -1.67 22.14 -12.80
C GLY A 561 -0.74 22.35 -11.58
N VAL A 562 0.42 23.01 -11.73
CA VAL A 562 1.41 23.16 -10.66
C VAL A 562 1.23 24.46 -9.86
N PRO A 563 1.16 25.68 -10.46
CA PRO A 563 1.24 26.93 -9.70
C PRO A 563 0.08 27.11 -8.71
N SER A 564 -1.14 26.78 -9.11
CA SER A 564 -2.32 26.96 -8.27
C SER A 564 -2.38 25.95 -7.09
N ARG A 565 -1.68 24.84 -7.22
CA ARG A 565 -1.69 23.75 -6.21
C ARG A 565 -0.47 23.77 -5.31
N MET A 566 0.54 24.55 -5.67
CA MET A 566 1.75 24.77 -4.85
C MET A 566 2.47 23.47 -4.45
N ASN A 567 2.36 22.40 -5.25
CA ASN A 567 3.09 21.15 -5.04
C ASN A 567 4.41 21.17 -5.83
N LEU A 568 5.33 22.03 -5.41
CA LEU A 568 6.60 22.26 -6.08
C LEU A 568 7.57 21.08 -5.95
N GLY A 569 7.34 20.19 -4.97
CA GLY A 569 8.15 18.98 -4.77
C GLY A 569 8.22 18.12 -6.02
N GLN A 570 7.15 18.03 -6.84
CA GLN A 570 7.14 17.28 -8.10
C GLN A 570 8.15 17.82 -9.12
N VAL A 571 8.36 19.15 -9.14
CA VAL A 571 9.31 19.76 -10.06
C VAL A 571 10.75 19.48 -9.60
N LEU A 572 11.01 19.53 -8.31
CA LEU A 572 12.32 19.20 -7.74
C LEU A 572 12.64 17.71 -7.91
N GLU A 573 11.65 16.84 -7.70
CA GLU A 573 11.76 15.40 -7.96
C GLU A 573 12.16 15.13 -9.41
N LEU A 574 11.50 15.80 -10.35
CA LEU A 574 11.75 15.67 -11.77
C LEU A 574 13.19 16.05 -12.13
N HIS A 575 13.67 17.17 -11.62
CA HIS A 575 15.05 17.63 -11.87
C HIS A 575 16.09 16.67 -11.30
N LEU A 576 15.88 16.20 -10.06
CA LEU A 576 16.76 15.24 -9.43
C LEU A 576 16.68 13.89 -10.11
N GLY A 577 15.49 13.48 -10.57
CA GLY A 577 15.25 12.27 -11.34
C GLY A 577 16.01 12.27 -12.67
N TRP A 578 16.04 13.41 -13.36
CA TRP A 578 16.84 13.56 -14.57
C TRP A 578 18.33 13.40 -14.31
N ILE A 579 18.87 14.03 -13.25
CA ILE A 579 20.26 13.87 -12.83
C ILE A 579 20.58 12.40 -12.54
N ALA A 580 19.70 11.72 -11.79
CA ALA A 580 19.85 10.33 -11.43
C ALA A 580 19.80 9.40 -12.66
N HIS A 581 18.93 9.71 -13.63
CA HIS A 581 18.81 8.95 -14.88
C HIS A 581 20.02 9.12 -15.78
N ALA A 582 20.46 10.38 -15.99
CA ALA A 582 21.59 10.68 -16.86
C ALA A 582 22.94 10.32 -16.23
N GLY A 583 23.03 10.29 -14.91
CA GLY A 583 24.29 10.24 -14.17
C GLY A 583 24.97 11.59 -14.07
N TRP A 584 25.92 11.74 -13.15
CA TRP A 584 26.62 13.01 -12.91
C TRP A 584 28.09 12.83 -12.52
N ASP A 585 28.89 13.87 -12.78
CA ASP A 585 30.27 13.99 -12.31
C ASP A 585 30.57 15.46 -12.03
N ILE A 586 30.71 15.83 -10.76
CA ILE A 586 30.94 17.25 -10.37
C ILE A 586 32.27 17.80 -10.88
N SER A 587 33.22 16.95 -11.24
CA SER A 587 34.50 17.36 -11.80
C SER A 587 34.39 17.92 -13.23
N LEU A 588 33.23 17.77 -13.89
CA LEU A 588 33.00 18.31 -15.24
C LEU A 588 32.87 19.84 -15.25
N ASP A 589 32.48 20.43 -14.13
CA ASP A 589 32.33 21.88 -13.97
C ASP A 589 33.11 22.34 -12.72
N PRO A 590 34.33 22.92 -12.89
CA PRO A 590 35.16 23.37 -11.77
C PRO A 590 34.51 24.43 -10.87
N ASP A 591 33.62 25.27 -11.41
CA ASP A 591 32.89 26.28 -10.65
C ASP A 591 31.81 25.61 -9.79
N ALA A 592 31.14 24.59 -10.34
CA ALA A 592 30.20 23.76 -9.62
C ALA A 592 30.91 22.91 -8.53
N GLU A 593 32.08 22.34 -8.82
CA GLU A 593 32.86 21.62 -7.83
C GLU A 593 33.22 22.51 -6.64
N ALA A 594 33.70 23.70 -6.89
CA ALA A 594 34.09 24.66 -5.84
C ALA A 594 32.90 25.13 -4.99
N ALA A 595 31.72 25.31 -5.60
CA ALA A 595 30.53 25.82 -4.94
C ALA A 595 29.75 24.73 -4.18
N TRP A 596 29.65 23.53 -4.73
CA TRP A 596 28.65 22.53 -4.30
C TRP A 596 29.24 21.31 -3.59
N LYS A 597 30.55 21.01 -3.74
CA LYS A 597 31.21 19.85 -3.11
C LYS A 597 30.97 19.74 -1.61
N LYS A 598 30.87 20.84 -0.90
CA LYS A 598 30.62 20.89 0.54
C LYS A 598 29.21 20.45 0.94
N TYR A 599 28.26 20.45 0.00
CA TYR A 599 26.87 20.05 0.23
C TYR A 599 26.55 18.63 -0.26
N ILE A 600 27.52 18.00 -0.94
CA ILE A 600 27.38 16.64 -1.47
C ILE A 600 28.05 15.69 -0.49
N PRO A 601 27.38 14.58 -0.08
CA PRO A 601 27.99 13.58 0.77
C PRO A 601 29.29 13.00 0.19
N GLN A 602 30.23 12.65 1.03
CA GLN A 602 31.48 12.00 0.60
C GLN A 602 31.16 10.71 -0.15
N GLY A 603 31.74 10.54 -1.33
CA GLY A 603 31.50 9.40 -2.21
C GLY A 603 30.32 9.56 -3.17
N ALA A 604 29.57 10.67 -3.08
CA ALA A 604 28.48 10.99 -4.00
C ALA A 604 28.88 12.04 -5.06
N GLU A 605 30.18 12.28 -5.25
CA GLU A 605 30.70 13.23 -6.25
C GLU A 605 30.47 12.76 -7.69
N LYS A 606 30.26 11.44 -7.88
CA LYS A 606 29.97 10.82 -9.18
C LYS A 606 28.86 9.81 -9.03
N GLY A 607 27.97 9.75 -10.01
CA GLY A 607 26.92 8.75 -10.13
C GLY A 607 26.85 8.22 -11.54
N GLU A 608 26.74 6.91 -11.68
CA GLU A 608 26.49 6.26 -12.98
C GLU A 608 25.04 6.48 -13.40
N PRO A 609 24.71 6.43 -14.70
CA PRO A 609 23.33 6.49 -15.18
C PRO A 609 22.43 5.47 -14.49
N GLY A 610 21.25 5.93 -14.02
CA GLY A 610 20.30 5.08 -13.32
C GLY A 610 20.61 4.83 -11.83
N THR A 611 21.54 5.62 -11.22
CA THR A 611 21.83 5.53 -9.79
C THR A 611 20.69 6.13 -8.95
N PRO A 612 20.03 5.37 -8.06
CA PRO A 612 19.00 5.91 -7.17
C PRO A 612 19.59 6.90 -6.16
N VAL A 613 18.85 7.95 -5.90
CA VAL A 613 19.23 9.02 -4.95
C VAL A 613 18.21 9.09 -3.82
N ALA A 614 18.69 9.17 -2.57
CA ALA A 614 17.84 9.37 -1.41
C ALA A 614 17.85 10.83 -0.97
N THR A 615 16.64 11.42 -0.85
CA THR A 615 16.42 12.75 -0.30
C THR A 615 15.45 12.65 0.87
N PRO A 616 15.95 12.53 2.12
CA PRO A 616 15.10 12.36 3.30
C PRO A 616 14.16 13.56 3.48
N VAL A 617 12.95 13.26 3.98
CA VAL A 617 11.94 14.28 4.26
C VAL A 617 12.46 15.27 5.32
N PHE A 618 12.32 16.56 5.09
CA PHE A 618 12.80 17.69 5.89
C PHE A 618 14.34 17.80 6.06
N ASP A 619 15.08 16.92 5.41
CA ASP A 619 16.56 16.93 5.39
C ASP A 619 17.06 16.54 3.99
N GLY A 620 16.38 17.02 2.97
CA GLY A 620 16.63 16.70 1.57
C GLY A 620 17.67 17.59 0.90
N VAL A 621 17.91 17.27 -0.36
CA VAL A 621 18.81 18.05 -1.23
C VAL A 621 18.22 19.43 -1.46
N ARG A 622 19.06 20.47 -1.31
CA ARG A 622 18.64 21.86 -1.52
C ARG A 622 18.43 22.17 -3.01
N PRO A 623 17.44 23.00 -3.37
CA PRO A 623 17.17 23.36 -4.76
C PRO A 623 18.40 23.94 -5.50
N GLU A 624 19.23 24.69 -4.79
CA GLU A 624 20.47 25.29 -5.33
C GLU A 624 21.49 24.19 -5.71
N THR A 625 21.56 23.12 -4.91
CA THR A 625 22.44 21.96 -5.18
C THR A 625 21.97 21.21 -6.43
N ILE A 626 20.65 20.98 -6.56
CA ILE A 626 20.06 20.38 -7.77
C ILE A 626 20.39 21.20 -9.00
N LYS A 627 20.21 22.51 -8.93
CA LYS A 627 20.54 23.42 -10.03
C LYS A 627 22.04 23.37 -10.42
N GLY A 628 22.92 23.23 -9.44
CA GLY A 628 24.35 23.02 -9.68
C GLY A 628 24.66 21.68 -10.33
N LEU A 629 24.05 20.58 -9.84
CA LEU A 629 24.26 19.23 -10.37
C LEU A 629 23.76 19.06 -11.82
N LEU A 630 22.70 19.78 -12.22
CA LEU A 630 22.23 19.78 -13.62
C LEU A 630 23.33 20.22 -14.61
N SER A 631 24.30 21.04 -14.19
CA SER A 631 25.43 21.40 -15.05
C SER A 631 26.49 20.31 -15.16
N CYS A 632 26.46 19.34 -14.26
CA CYS A 632 27.45 18.28 -14.14
C CYS A 632 26.90 16.91 -14.60
N THR A 633 25.75 16.88 -15.30
CA THR A 633 25.20 15.64 -15.86
C THR A 633 26.11 15.07 -16.95
N LEU A 634 26.21 13.74 -17.03
CA LEU A 634 26.99 13.06 -18.04
C LEU A 634 26.43 13.32 -19.44
N PRO A 635 27.28 13.37 -20.47
CA PRO A 635 26.82 13.51 -21.86
C PRO A 635 25.97 12.32 -22.29
N ASP A 636 25.02 12.58 -23.20
CA ASP A 636 24.21 11.56 -23.82
C ASP A 636 25.02 10.59 -24.72
N ARG A 637 24.37 9.61 -25.35
CA ARG A 637 25.01 8.62 -26.24
C ARG A 637 25.70 9.27 -27.44
N ASP A 638 25.27 10.46 -27.85
CA ASP A 638 25.81 11.21 -28.97
C ASP A 638 26.91 12.19 -28.54
N GLY A 639 27.26 12.19 -27.25
CA GLY A 639 28.28 13.06 -26.66
C GLY A 639 27.83 14.49 -26.41
N ASN A 640 26.51 14.76 -26.48
CA ASN A 640 25.96 16.07 -26.14
C ASN A 640 25.84 16.19 -24.62
N SER A 641 26.45 17.22 -24.07
CA SER A 641 26.28 17.56 -22.66
C SER A 641 25.02 18.40 -22.49
N TRP A 642 24.20 18.04 -21.54
CA TRP A 642 23.02 18.83 -21.13
C TRP A 642 23.38 20.20 -20.53
N SER A 643 24.67 20.45 -20.30
CA SER A 643 25.21 21.77 -20.05
C SER A 643 25.18 22.70 -21.27
N ALA A 644 25.03 22.12 -22.47
CA ALA A 644 24.82 22.90 -23.69
C ALA A 644 23.40 23.49 -23.66
N THR A 645 23.33 24.78 -23.91
CA THR A 645 22.24 25.71 -23.64
C THR A 645 20.94 25.46 -24.38
N THR A 646 20.84 24.50 -25.31
CA THR A 646 19.67 24.29 -26.15
C THR A 646 19.54 22.80 -26.53
N ALA A 647 18.36 22.21 -26.24
CA ALA A 647 17.93 20.99 -26.90
C ALA A 647 16.83 21.33 -27.94
N SER A 648 16.75 20.57 -29.01
CA SER A 648 15.66 20.69 -29.95
C SER A 648 14.69 19.56 -29.71
N CYS A 649 13.43 19.86 -29.45
CA CYS A 649 12.35 18.86 -29.49
C CYS A 649 11.43 19.16 -30.68
N ALA A 650 10.77 18.16 -31.20
CA ALA A 650 9.76 18.34 -32.22
C ALA A 650 8.37 18.37 -31.59
N VAL A 651 7.64 19.44 -31.87
CA VAL A 651 6.22 19.58 -31.51
C VAL A 651 5.45 19.72 -32.82
N ASP A 652 4.48 18.84 -33.03
CA ASP A 652 3.68 18.79 -34.28
C ASP A 652 4.56 18.65 -35.54
N GLY A 653 5.65 17.86 -35.47
CA GLY A 653 6.60 17.72 -36.58
C GLY A 653 7.42 18.98 -36.90
N ARG A 654 7.38 20.00 -36.06
CA ARG A 654 8.21 21.20 -36.16
C ARG A 654 9.30 21.21 -35.09
N PRO A 655 10.55 21.40 -35.47
CA PRO A 655 11.62 21.54 -34.49
C PRO A 655 11.37 22.75 -33.60
N ALA A 656 11.30 22.54 -32.29
CA ALA A 656 11.26 23.60 -31.28
C ALA A 656 12.61 23.62 -30.56
N THR A 657 13.20 24.83 -30.43
CA THR A 657 14.41 24.99 -29.65
C THR A 657 14.01 25.38 -28.24
N VAL A 658 14.39 24.56 -27.25
CA VAL A 658 14.16 24.78 -25.82
C VAL A 658 15.46 25.18 -25.16
N THR A 659 15.37 26.14 -24.25
CA THR A 659 16.52 26.51 -23.43
C THR A 659 16.74 25.48 -22.33
N ARG A 660 17.90 25.46 -21.71
CA ARG A 660 18.20 24.60 -20.57
C ARG A 660 17.16 24.70 -19.43
N ALA A 661 16.68 25.93 -19.16
CA ALA A 661 15.64 26.16 -18.15
C ALA A 661 14.30 25.53 -18.55
N ASP A 662 13.97 25.58 -19.83
CA ASP A 662 12.75 24.97 -20.38
C ASP A 662 12.85 23.43 -20.35
N LEU A 663 14.01 22.87 -20.64
CA LEU A 663 14.28 21.43 -20.50
C LEU A 663 14.09 20.96 -19.07
N VAL A 664 14.60 21.73 -18.11
CA VAL A 664 14.44 21.43 -16.70
C VAL A 664 12.95 21.44 -16.27
N LEU A 665 12.10 22.20 -16.94
CA LEU A 665 10.65 22.20 -16.74
C LEU A 665 9.92 21.08 -17.52
N HIS A 666 10.58 20.49 -18.51
CA HIS A 666 9.99 19.45 -19.36
C HIS A 666 10.43 18.03 -18.99
N ASP A 667 11.54 17.90 -18.26
CA ASP A 667 12.01 16.62 -17.72
C ASP A 667 11.29 16.30 -16.37
#